data_71152f4828e5cb23d597b6e3c4a5c079
#
_entry.id   71152f4828e5cb23d597b6e3c4a5c079
#
_cell.length_a   1.000
_cell.length_b   1.000
_cell.length_c   1.000
_cell.angle_alpha   90.00
_cell.angle_beta   90.00
_cell.angle_gamma   90.00
#
_symmetry.space_group_name_H-M   'P 1'
#
loop_
_entity.id
_entity.type
_entity.pdbx_description
1 polymer ?
#
loop_
_entity_poly.entity_id
_entity_poly.type
_entity_poly.pdbx_seq_one_letter_code
_entity_poly.pdbx_strand_id
1 'polypeptide(L)'
;MFACNDLQAPLYSCVPSVSHHPLWAPVHSLKGPHSCPSPISSQARCPLLKVLRSPQDHGIDIYSFHIKSEVRSRYAMTVITSRVANLANESREVNFHVEMPKHAFISNFSMTMDGQTYNGVVKKKAEAQQQYDKAVSRGQSAGLVSSVGRTLEEFTTSVTVAAHKKVTFELTYEQLLKRRLGQYELLIKAKPTQVVKDFKIDVHIRERQGIPSSTSADHTSSFPTSQARVLFAPTRQQQRQCPGCGADGLSGDLLIVYDVNRPKTKGDLQISQGYFVHYFAPTDVNRTSKNVVFIIDQSGSMHGRKIEQTREALLKILDDVPEDDHFALITFDSTVRSWKPQLVRATPDNLEAARSFVRKIQDLGATDINAAVLEGVRMLKVFTDGQKTNKTASILILLTDGDPTSGVTNLDTIRANVKEAIGRKYTLYCLGFGFDVNYEFLEKMALQNDGVGRRIYPDSDAALQLQGFYEEVATPLLSDVEMNYAGVSDVTQTTFSQYYNGSEIVVAGHVTDNELETLRAVVKGYSEGNEVKYEDASSKNDDATDAYISDVYIQRLWAYLTVQQLLEKEVLLSGSDKEAIRERALNLSLKYSFVTPLTSMVVTKPEGDKSQVLHKPKEGKQPVSKSTAVLLQFTGPDVLPYPALQSAAFSTVALSISNPLTDGSDNL
;
A
#
# COMPACT_ATOMS: atom_id res chain seq x y z
N MET A 1 -31.10 -21.06 30.85
CA MET A 1 -31.55 -22.29 30.15
C MET A 1 -32.12 -21.90 28.81
N PHE A 2 -31.28 -21.76 27.79
CA PHE A 2 -31.69 -21.87 26.39
C PHE A 2 -30.49 -22.34 25.59
N ALA A 3 -30.72 -23.39 24.84
CA ALA A 3 -29.75 -24.16 24.11
C ALA A 3 -29.32 -23.45 22.81
N CYS A 4 -28.04 -23.53 22.49
CA CYS A 4 -27.53 -23.25 21.14
C CYS A 4 -27.99 -24.37 20.21
N ASN A 5 -28.71 -24.01 19.16
CA ASN A 5 -28.99 -24.89 18.04
C ASN A 5 -28.04 -24.59 16.89
N ASP A 6 -27.44 -25.67 16.44
CA ASP A 6 -26.67 -25.78 15.22
C ASP A 6 -27.46 -25.32 13.99
N LEU A 7 -26.87 -24.46 13.16
CA LEU A 7 -27.34 -24.22 11.81
C LEU A 7 -26.28 -24.71 10.81
N GLN A 8 -26.58 -25.90 10.28
CA GLN A 8 -25.97 -26.44 9.07
C GLN A 8 -26.38 -25.61 7.87
N ALA A 9 -25.40 -25.17 7.09
CA ALA A 9 -25.63 -24.56 5.78
C ALA A 9 -25.82 -25.64 4.70
N PRO A 10 -26.73 -25.47 3.75
CA PRO A 10 -26.97 -26.45 2.71
C PRO A 10 -25.94 -26.32 1.56
N LEU A 11 -25.45 -27.47 1.13
CA LEU A 11 -24.68 -27.69 -0.08
C LEU A 11 -25.54 -27.40 -1.32
N TYR A 12 -25.12 -26.49 -2.17
CA TYR A 12 -25.63 -26.38 -3.54
C TYR A 12 -24.71 -27.11 -4.50
N SER A 13 -25.25 -28.16 -5.08
CA SER A 13 -24.68 -28.90 -6.20
C SER A 13 -24.94 -28.15 -7.51
N CYS A 14 -23.90 -27.84 -8.26
CA CYS A 14 -24.03 -27.44 -9.67
C CYS A 14 -24.04 -28.68 -10.56
N VAL A 15 -25.12 -28.86 -11.27
CA VAL A 15 -25.28 -29.85 -12.36
C VAL A 15 -24.90 -29.17 -13.66
N PRO A 16 -24.09 -29.79 -14.55
CA PRO A 16 -23.84 -29.24 -15.88
C PRO A 16 -24.95 -29.65 -16.85
N SER A 17 -25.50 -28.68 -17.57
CA SER A 17 -26.43 -28.92 -18.67
C SER A 17 -25.69 -29.32 -19.96
N VAL A 18 -26.10 -30.45 -20.49
CA VAL A 18 -25.69 -31.01 -21.79
C VAL A 18 -26.62 -30.48 -22.91
N SER A 19 -26.07 -30.11 -24.05
CA SER A 19 -26.80 -30.08 -25.29
C SER A 19 -25.92 -30.44 -26.50
N HIS A 20 -26.19 -31.64 -26.97
CA HIS A 20 -26.37 -32.18 -28.34
C HIS A 20 -25.43 -31.78 -29.50
N HIS A 21 -24.73 -32.76 -29.93
CA HIS A 21 -24.35 -33.45 -31.16
C HIS A 21 -24.83 -32.86 -32.55
N PRO A 22 -24.31 -33.33 -33.78
CA PRO A 22 -23.71 -34.63 -34.04
C PRO A 22 -22.58 -34.74 -35.12
N LEU A 23 -21.93 -35.94 -35.14
CA LEU A 23 -21.49 -36.79 -36.27
C LEU A 23 -20.27 -36.38 -37.13
N TRP A 24 -19.21 -37.20 -37.23
CA TRP A 24 -18.98 -38.34 -38.13
C TRP A 24 -17.61 -38.98 -37.90
N ALA A 25 -17.60 -40.33 -37.79
CA ALA A 25 -16.46 -41.22 -37.91
C ALA A 25 -16.35 -41.71 -39.38
N PRO A 26 -15.43 -42.58 -39.85
CA PRO A 26 -14.82 -43.73 -39.19
C PRO A 26 -13.37 -44.16 -39.59
N VAL A 27 -12.78 -45.09 -38.78
CA VAL A 27 -12.11 -46.35 -39.12
C VAL A 27 -10.74 -46.35 -39.84
N HIS A 28 -9.67 -46.91 -39.22
CA HIS A 28 -9.10 -48.20 -39.58
C HIS A 28 -8.10 -48.75 -38.57
N SER A 29 -8.27 -50.02 -38.33
CA SER A 29 -7.57 -51.03 -37.54
C SER A 29 -6.19 -51.39 -38.09
N LEU A 30 -5.33 -52.00 -37.21
CA LEU A 30 -4.62 -53.25 -37.35
C LEU A 30 -3.75 -53.59 -36.16
N LYS A 31 -4.16 -54.65 -35.45
CA LYS A 31 -3.53 -55.86 -34.97
C LYS A 31 -2.08 -55.85 -34.45
N GLY A 32 -1.91 -56.38 -33.26
CA GLY A 32 -0.87 -56.88 -32.41
C GLY A 32 -0.10 -58.12 -32.95
N PRO A 33 0.43 -59.02 -32.11
CA PRO A 33 0.91 -59.04 -30.72
C PRO A 33 2.38 -59.56 -30.62
N HIS A 34 3.06 -59.49 -29.44
CA HIS A 34 3.94 -60.56 -28.93
C HIS A 34 4.59 -60.25 -27.57
N SER A 35 4.25 -61.14 -26.64
CA SER A 35 5.07 -61.91 -25.69
C SER A 35 6.10 -61.23 -24.78
N CYS A 36 5.83 -61.39 -23.46
CA CYS A 36 6.83 -61.33 -22.39
C CYS A 36 7.91 -62.44 -22.51
N PRO A 37 9.08 -62.23 -21.94
CA PRO A 37 9.52 -63.07 -20.83
C PRO A 37 10.13 -62.34 -19.65
N SER A 38 9.86 -62.87 -18.45
CA SER A 38 10.52 -62.61 -17.16
C SER A 38 11.75 -63.55 -16.98
N PRO A 39 12.43 -63.48 -15.80
CA PRO A 39 13.12 -62.42 -15.10
C PRO A 39 14.60 -62.68 -14.89
N ILE A 40 15.45 -61.70 -14.75
CA ILE A 40 16.78 -61.84 -14.16
C ILE A 40 17.03 -60.74 -13.11
N SER A 41 17.38 -61.24 -11.94
CA SER A 41 17.75 -60.47 -10.74
C SER A 41 19.03 -59.66 -10.96
N SER A 42 19.00 -58.38 -10.63
CA SER A 42 20.14 -57.68 -10.07
C SER A 42 19.68 -56.47 -9.26
N GLN A 43 20.05 -56.45 -8.02
CA GLN A 43 19.85 -55.37 -7.06
C GLN A 43 20.53 -54.12 -7.56
N ALA A 44 19.74 -53.17 -8.08
CA ALA A 44 20.12 -51.77 -8.20
C ALA A 44 19.44 -51.02 -7.08
N ARG A 45 20.17 -50.62 -6.05
CA ARG A 45 19.75 -49.69 -5.03
C ARG A 45 19.44 -48.37 -5.71
N CYS A 46 18.17 -47.99 -5.77
CA CYS A 46 17.77 -46.62 -6.02
C CYS A 46 18.39 -45.71 -4.93
N PRO A 47 19.14 -44.67 -5.29
CA PRO A 47 19.50 -43.68 -4.31
C PRO A 47 18.22 -42.97 -3.91
N LEU A 48 17.84 -43.15 -2.64
CA LEU A 48 16.85 -42.28 -1.98
C LEU A 48 17.24 -40.84 -2.26
N LEU A 49 16.45 -40.16 -3.11
CA LEU A 49 16.40 -38.71 -3.14
C LEU A 49 16.06 -38.30 -1.71
N LYS A 50 17.09 -37.93 -0.95
CA LYS A 50 16.91 -37.12 0.25
C LYS A 50 16.30 -35.81 -0.27
N VAL A 51 14.97 -35.69 -0.20
CA VAL A 51 14.31 -34.40 -0.12
C VAL A 51 14.99 -33.70 1.05
N LEU A 52 15.85 -32.75 0.75
CA LEU A 52 16.36 -31.81 1.73
C LEU A 52 15.12 -31.04 2.24
N ARG A 53 14.49 -31.59 3.27
CA ARG A 53 13.63 -30.78 4.16
C ARG A 53 14.55 -29.69 4.65
N SER A 54 14.15 -28.42 4.39
CA SER A 54 14.68 -27.29 5.14
C SER A 54 14.66 -27.68 6.61
N PRO A 55 15.72 -27.41 7.39
CA PRO A 55 15.69 -27.69 8.81
C PRO A 55 14.53 -26.88 9.39
N GLN A 56 13.43 -27.53 9.75
CA GLN A 56 12.51 -26.97 10.71
C GLN A 56 13.35 -26.70 11.95
N ASP A 57 13.49 -25.46 12.30
CA ASP A 57 14.23 -25.01 13.48
C ASP A 57 13.44 -25.45 14.72
N HIS A 58 13.59 -26.71 15.10
CA HIS A 58 12.81 -27.41 16.13
C HIS A 58 13.01 -26.84 17.55
N GLY A 59 13.68 -25.70 17.67
CA GLY A 59 13.99 -25.09 18.96
C GLY A 59 13.30 -23.75 19.26
N ILE A 60 12.66 -23.12 18.28
CA ILE A 60 12.01 -21.82 18.47
C ILE A 60 10.49 -21.99 18.31
N ASP A 61 9.73 -21.57 19.33
CA ASP A 61 8.25 -21.62 19.36
C ASP A 61 7.69 -20.21 19.55
N ILE A 62 7.00 -19.68 18.54
CA ILE A 62 6.17 -18.47 18.68
C ILE A 62 4.83 -18.92 19.26
N TYR A 63 4.70 -18.87 20.57
CA TYR A 63 3.51 -19.39 21.26
C TYR A 63 2.36 -18.39 21.31
N SER A 64 2.61 -17.08 21.08
CA SER A 64 1.59 -16.03 21.01
C SER A 64 1.97 -14.98 19.99
N PHE A 65 1.03 -14.59 19.10
CA PHE A 65 1.19 -13.54 18.10
C PHE A 65 -0.10 -12.71 18.05
N HIS A 66 -0.03 -11.51 18.60
CA HIS A 66 -1.18 -10.62 18.69
C HIS A 66 -0.94 -9.34 17.90
N ILE A 67 -1.94 -8.93 17.14
CA ILE A 67 -1.99 -7.63 16.48
C ILE A 67 -3.20 -6.88 17.03
N LYS A 68 -2.96 -5.73 17.64
CA LYS A 68 -4.01 -4.82 18.10
C LYS A 68 -3.94 -3.53 17.31
N SER A 69 -5.04 -3.10 16.68
CA SER A 69 -5.11 -1.84 15.97
C SER A 69 -6.24 -0.98 16.54
N GLU A 70 -5.89 0.25 16.89
CA GLU A 70 -6.83 1.30 17.31
C GLU A 70 -6.89 2.36 16.22
N VAL A 71 -8.04 2.48 15.57
CA VAL A 71 -8.30 3.50 14.56
C VAL A 71 -9.18 4.57 15.18
N ARG A 72 -8.74 5.82 15.14
CA ARG A 72 -9.48 6.98 15.63
C ARG A 72 -9.43 8.07 14.57
N SER A 73 -10.59 8.46 14.08
CA SER A 73 -10.70 9.47 13.03
C SER A 73 -9.69 9.21 11.90
N ARG A 74 -9.74 8.04 11.28
CA ARG A 74 -8.86 7.56 10.18
C ARG A 74 -7.39 7.37 10.56
N TYR A 75 -6.95 7.77 11.76
CA TYR A 75 -5.57 7.57 12.21
C TYR A 75 -5.44 6.26 12.96
N ALA A 76 -4.65 5.33 12.41
CA ALA A 76 -4.46 3.99 12.94
C ALA A 76 -3.14 3.87 13.69
N MET A 77 -3.20 3.36 14.92
CA MET A 77 -2.05 2.92 15.71
C MET A 77 -2.13 1.40 15.86
N THR A 78 -1.16 0.68 15.31
CA THR A 78 -1.12 -0.78 15.32
C THR A 78 0.04 -1.29 16.15
N VAL A 79 -0.26 -2.17 17.08
CA VAL A 79 0.72 -2.83 17.97
C VAL A 79 0.79 -4.31 17.62
N ILE A 80 1.98 -4.79 17.28
CA ILE A 80 2.27 -6.20 17.03
C ILE A 80 3.07 -6.75 18.20
N THR A 81 2.54 -7.75 18.89
CA THR A 81 3.20 -8.42 20.01
C THR A 81 3.48 -9.88 19.63
N SER A 82 4.75 -10.26 19.60
CA SER A 82 5.20 -11.63 19.39
C SER A 82 5.88 -12.18 20.64
N ARG A 83 5.39 -13.31 21.16
CA ARG A 83 5.96 -14.00 22.32
C ARG A 83 6.61 -15.31 21.87
N VAL A 84 7.91 -15.41 22.09
CA VAL A 84 8.74 -16.48 21.56
C VAL A 84 9.46 -17.22 22.70
N ALA A 85 9.53 -18.54 22.62
CA ALA A 85 10.29 -19.38 23.53
C ALA A 85 11.40 -20.11 22.77
N ASN A 86 12.61 -20.12 23.32
CA ASN A 86 13.66 -21.02 22.91
C ASN A 86 13.51 -22.34 23.69
N LEU A 87 13.12 -23.40 23.00
CA LEU A 87 12.94 -24.74 23.58
C LEU A 87 14.20 -25.60 23.48
N ALA A 88 15.24 -25.13 22.81
CA ALA A 88 16.50 -25.84 22.63
C ALA A 88 17.36 -25.79 23.92
N ASN A 89 18.28 -26.75 24.05
CA ASN A 89 19.27 -26.82 25.13
C ASN A 89 20.46 -25.85 24.93
N GLU A 90 20.42 -25.04 23.89
CA GLU A 90 21.46 -24.06 23.54
C GLU A 90 20.85 -22.71 23.22
N SER A 91 21.66 -21.67 23.23
CA SER A 91 21.23 -20.32 22.82
C SER A 91 20.90 -20.31 21.33
N ARG A 92 19.78 -19.71 20.97
CA ARG A 92 19.29 -19.57 19.58
C ARG A 92 19.04 -18.13 19.22
N GLU A 93 19.34 -17.79 17.98
CA GLU A 93 18.93 -16.51 17.40
C GLU A 93 17.45 -16.58 17.03
N VAL A 94 16.70 -15.59 17.51
CA VAL A 94 15.26 -15.40 17.22
C VAL A 94 15.13 -14.18 16.34
N ASN A 95 14.54 -14.37 15.17
CA ASN A 95 14.23 -13.27 14.26
C ASN A 95 12.79 -12.80 14.48
N PHE A 96 12.60 -11.50 14.62
CA PHE A 96 11.31 -10.84 14.61
C PHE A 96 11.21 -10.05 13.31
N HIS A 97 10.30 -10.49 12.43
CA HIS A 97 10.05 -9.89 11.13
C HIS A 97 8.62 -9.40 11.07
N VAL A 98 8.43 -8.18 10.59
CA VAL A 98 7.12 -7.53 10.41
C VAL A 98 7.11 -6.82 9.07
N GLU A 99 6.08 -7.05 8.29
CA GLU A 99 5.73 -6.24 7.12
C GLU A 99 4.70 -5.18 7.52
N MET A 100 4.82 -3.99 6.95
CA MET A 100 3.97 -2.85 7.25
C MET A 100 3.47 -2.16 5.99
N PRO A 101 2.35 -1.40 6.07
CA PRO A 101 1.93 -0.55 4.96
C PRO A 101 2.98 0.51 4.61
N LYS A 102 3.09 0.82 3.32
CA LYS A 102 4.14 1.66 2.72
C LYS A 102 4.31 3.05 3.33
N HIS A 103 3.34 3.63 3.96
CA HIS A 103 3.42 4.99 4.53
C HIS A 103 3.38 4.98 6.06
N ALA A 104 3.44 3.81 6.70
CA ALA A 104 3.45 3.72 8.14
C ALA A 104 4.80 4.16 8.72
N PHE A 105 4.77 4.84 9.88
CA PHE A 105 5.96 5.13 10.68
C PHE A 105 5.98 4.25 11.93
N ILE A 106 7.09 3.53 12.15
CA ILE A 106 7.33 2.90 13.46
C ILE A 106 7.51 4.01 14.50
N SER A 107 6.77 3.90 15.60
CA SER A 107 6.80 4.87 16.70
C SER A 107 7.28 4.27 18.02
N ASN A 108 7.22 2.95 18.17
CA ASN A 108 7.77 2.27 19.35
C ASN A 108 8.20 0.86 19.00
N PHE A 109 9.27 0.42 19.66
CA PHE A 109 9.68 -0.98 19.70
C PHE A 109 10.22 -1.30 21.10
N SER A 110 9.80 -2.41 21.67
CA SER A 110 10.32 -2.89 22.92
C SER A 110 10.59 -4.40 22.89
N MET A 111 11.49 -4.82 23.74
CA MET A 111 11.86 -6.21 23.90
C MET A 111 11.89 -6.55 25.40
N THR A 112 11.14 -7.56 25.82
CA THR A 112 11.10 -8.01 27.20
C THR A 112 11.74 -9.38 27.33
N MET A 113 12.77 -9.49 28.16
CA MET A 113 13.48 -10.72 28.50
C MET A 113 13.67 -10.82 30.01
N ASP A 114 13.48 -12.01 30.57
CA ASP A 114 13.67 -12.27 32.02
C ASP A 114 12.91 -11.28 32.93
N GLY A 115 11.75 -10.78 32.49
CA GLY A 115 10.93 -9.81 33.23
C GLY A 115 11.38 -8.37 33.11
N GLN A 116 12.46 -8.08 32.41
CA GLN A 116 12.93 -6.73 32.14
C GLN A 116 12.60 -6.28 30.72
N THR A 117 12.03 -5.08 30.59
CA THR A 117 11.70 -4.47 29.30
C THR A 117 12.76 -3.47 28.88
N TYR A 118 13.22 -3.61 27.64
CA TYR A 118 14.17 -2.74 26.97
C TYR A 118 13.44 -1.97 25.89
N ASN A 119 13.32 -0.67 26.05
CA ASN A 119 12.64 0.19 25.11
C ASN A 119 13.61 0.72 24.04
N GLY A 120 13.14 0.77 22.81
CA GLY A 120 13.84 1.41 21.71
C GLY A 120 13.89 2.93 21.87
N VAL A 121 15.00 3.52 21.47
CA VAL A 121 15.19 4.97 21.46
C VAL A 121 15.45 5.42 20.05
N VAL A 122 14.61 6.34 19.55
CA VAL A 122 14.79 6.95 18.24
C VAL A 122 15.91 7.99 18.29
N LYS A 123 16.87 7.87 17.39
CA LYS A 123 18.05 8.74 17.25
C LYS A 123 18.28 9.08 15.79
N LYS A 124 19.17 10.04 15.54
CA LYS A 124 19.69 10.25 14.18
C LYS A 124 20.28 8.94 13.65
N LYS A 125 20.05 8.66 12.38
CA LYS A 125 20.42 7.37 11.76
C LYS A 125 21.87 6.98 12.02
N ALA A 126 22.82 7.92 11.88
CA ALA A 126 24.24 7.68 12.13
C ALA A 126 24.55 7.38 13.63
N GLU A 127 23.91 8.09 14.56
CA GLU A 127 24.09 7.88 16.00
C GLU A 127 23.52 6.53 16.45
N ALA A 128 22.35 6.15 15.93
CA ALA A 128 21.75 4.86 16.23
C ALA A 128 22.63 3.71 15.72
N GLN A 129 23.15 3.82 14.49
CA GLN A 129 24.08 2.84 13.91
C GLN A 129 25.34 2.72 14.77
N GLN A 130 25.97 3.83 15.12
CA GLN A 130 27.17 3.83 15.98
C GLN A 130 26.91 3.18 17.34
N GLN A 131 25.76 3.45 17.97
CA GLN A 131 25.39 2.82 19.25
C GLN A 131 25.19 1.31 19.09
N TYR A 132 24.53 0.89 18.01
CA TYR A 132 24.34 -0.51 17.67
C TYR A 132 25.68 -1.23 17.49
N ASP A 133 26.56 -0.69 16.64
CA ASP A 133 27.88 -1.27 16.34
C ASP A 133 28.74 -1.37 17.61
N LYS A 134 28.67 -0.36 18.47
CA LYS A 134 29.37 -0.35 19.77
C LYS A 134 28.83 -1.41 20.72
N ALA A 135 27.52 -1.62 20.76
CA ALA A 135 26.92 -2.67 21.60
C ALA A 135 27.29 -4.07 21.09
N VAL A 136 27.20 -4.29 19.78
CA VAL A 136 27.57 -5.53 19.11
C VAL A 136 29.05 -5.86 19.31
N SER A 137 29.95 -4.89 19.15
CA SER A 137 31.39 -5.08 19.35
C SER A 137 31.77 -5.47 20.79
N ARG A 138 30.89 -5.15 21.75
CA ARG A 138 31.03 -5.55 23.17
C ARG A 138 30.33 -6.88 23.50
N GLY A 139 29.74 -7.57 22.49
CA GLY A 139 28.98 -8.80 22.69
C GLY A 139 27.62 -8.60 23.38
N GLN A 140 27.10 -7.37 23.41
CA GLN A 140 25.78 -7.07 23.99
C GLN A 140 24.66 -7.35 23.00
N SER A 141 23.51 -7.82 23.51
CA SER A 141 22.31 -7.91 22.69
C SER A 141 21.82 -6.52 22.29
N ALA A 142 21.68 -6.29 20.99
CA ALA A 142 21.23 -5.02 20.46
C ALA A 142 20.32 -5.25 19.24
N GLY A 143 19.32 -4.39 19.07
CA GLY A 143 18.48 -4.32 17.89
C GLY A 143 18.59 -2.94 17.25
N LEU A 144 18.62 -2.89 15.91
CA LEU A 144 18.58 -1.66 15.16
C LEU A 144 17.39 -1.69 14.20
N VAL A 145 16.57 -0.64 14.28
CA VAL A 145 15.43 -0.39 13.42
C VAL A 145 15.78 0.74 12.48
N SER A 146 15.83 0.48 11.20
CA SER A 146 16.13 1.52 10.20
C SER A 146 15.19 1.40 9.02
N SER A 147 14.76 2.54 8.51
CA SER A 147 14.09 2.61 7.21
C SER A 147 15.11 2.36 6.10
N VAL A 148 14.76 1.52 5.14
CA VAL A 148 15.51 1.32 3.90
C VAL A 148 14.79 2.09 2.79
N GLY A 149 15.48 3.08 2.22
CA GLY A 149 14.85 3.99 1.25
C GLY A 149 13.90 5.00 1.90
N ARG A 150 12.86 5.42 1.19
CA ARG A 150 11.85 6.39 1.67
C ARG A 150 10.70 5.75 2.41
N THR A 151 10.48 4.47 2.17
CA THR A 151 9.37 3.72 2.74
C THR A 151 9.92 2.52 3.46
N LEU A 152 9.47 2.31 4.69
CA LEU A 152 9.77 1.13 5.46
C LEU A 152 8.60 0.15 5.25
N GLU A 153 8.80 -0.83 4.39
CA GLU A 153 7.79 -1.89 4.15
C GLU A 153 8.05 -3.11 5.03
N GLU A 154 9.29 -3.30 5.44
CA GLU A 154 9.73 -4.44 6.24
C GLU A 154 10.57 -3.99 7.43
N PHE A 155 10.32 -4.62 8.56
CA PHE A 155 11.12 -4.50 9.76
C PHE A 155 11.64 -5.88 10.17
N THR A 156 12.94 -5.99 10.36
CA THR A 156 13.54 -7.21 10.88
C THR A 156 14.54 -6.87 11.99
N THR A 157 14.42 -7.55 13.11
CA THR A 157 15.43 -7.54 14.17
C THR A 157 15.68 -8.95 14.65
N SER A 158 16.88 -9.20 15.16
CA SER A 158 17.22 -10.48 15.76
C SER A 158 17.77 -10.32 17.16
N VAL A 159 17.55 -11.33 17.99
CA VAL A 159 18.10 -11.39 19.34
C VAL A 159 18.48 -12.83 19.68
N THR A 160 19.59 -13.01 20.34
CA THR A 160 19.97 -14.32 20.89
C THR A 160 19.24 -14.58 22.19
N VAL A 161 18.47 -15.64 22.24
CA VAL A 161 17.72 -16.08 23.41
C VAL A 161 18.40 -17.32 24.00
N ALA A 162 18.76 -17.26 25.28
CA ALA A 162 19.40 -18.38 25.97
C ALA A 162 18.49 -19.64 25.99
N ALA A 163 19.10 -20.82 26.25
CA ALA A 163 18.38 -22.08 26.37
C ALA A 163 17.21 -21.98 27.34
N HIS A 164 16.04 -22.47 26.96
CA HIS A 164 14.79 -22.49 27.75
C HIS A 164 14.28 -21.12 28.21
N LYS A 165 14.74 -20.00 27.61
CA LYS A 165 14.30 -18.65 27.91
C LYS A 165 13.22 -18.16 26.92
N LYS A 166 12.56 -17.09 27.30
CA LYS A 166 11.49 -16.44 26.53
C LYS A 166 11.83 -14.99 26.23
N VAL A 167 11.36 -14.51 25.10
CA VAL A 167 11.40 -13.10 24.71
C VAL A 167 10.03 -12.66 24.22
N THR A 168 9.66 -11.43 24.55
CA THR A 168 8.49 -10.76 23.97
C THR A 168 8.97 -9.56 23.17
N PHE A 169 8.56 -9.48 21.91
CA PHE A 169 8.74 -8.32 21.06
C PHE A 169 7.41 -7.57 20.95
N GLU A 170 7.49 -6.24 21.01
CA GLU A 170 6.35 -5.38 20.77
C GLU A 170 6.77 -4.24 19.84
N LEU A 171 6.09 -4.11 18.70
CA LEU A 171 6.29 -3.07 17.70
C LEU A 171 5.03 -2.26 17.55
N THR A 172 5.14 -0.93 17.57
CA THR A 172 4.04 -0.02 17.27
C THR A 172 4.36 0.75 15.99
N TYR A 173 3.40 0.79 15.07
CA TYR A 173 3.45 1.67 13.92
C TYR A 173 2.16 2.47 13.77
N GLU A 174 2.25 3.61 13.11
CA GLU A 174 1.16 4.57 12.94
C GLU A 174 1.00 4.96 11.49
N GLN A 175 -0.25 5.15 11.04
CA GLN A 175 -0.59 5.56 9.68
C GLN A 175 -1.91 6.32 9.62
N LEU A 176 -2.01 7.26 8.70
CA LEU A 176 -3.30 7.81 8.28
C LEU A 176 -3.89 6.92 7.19
N LEU A 177 -5.10 6.42 7.39
CA LEU A 177 -5.83 5.66 6.38
C LEU A 177 -6.27 6.61 5.27
N LYS A 178 -5.94 6.26 4.03
CA LYS A 178 -6.34 7.04 2.85
C LYS A 178 -7.69 6.55 2.36
N ARG A 179 -8.60 7.50 2.06
CA ARG A 179 -9.85 7.20 1.39
C ARG A 179 -9.60 7.02 -0.10
N ARG A 180 -10.00 5.87 -0.64
CA ARG A 180 -9.89 5.53 -2.06
C ARG A 180 -11.20 4.92 -2.52
N LEU A 181 -11.70 5.34 -3.65
CA LEU A 181 -12.94 4.84 -4.23
C LEU A 181 -14.11 4.81 -3.23
N GLY A 182 -14.15 5.78 -2.33
CA GLY A 182 -15.19 5.91 -1.33
C GLY A 182 -15.00 5.14 -0.04
N GLN A 183 -13.86 4.48 0.18
CA GLN A 183 -13.62 3.62 1.33
C GLN A 183 -12.23 3.83 1.94
N TYR A 184 -12.11 3.65 3.26
CA TYR A 184 -10.84 3.56 3.96
C TYR A 184 -10.41 2.10 4.04
N GLU A 185 -9.12 1.86 3.82
CA GLU A 185 -8.54 0.53 3.84
C GLU A 185 -7.51 0.42 4.96
N LEU A 186 -7.75 -0.48 5.91
CA LEU A 186 -6.78 -0.90 6.91
C LEU A 186 -6.21 -2.25 6.52
N LEU A 187 -5.00 -2.25 6.00
CA LEU A 187 -4.26 -3.47 5.63
C LEU A 187 -3.37 -3.90 6.80
N ILE A 188 -3.60 -5.09 7.32
CA ILE A 188 -2.79 -5.72 8.37
C ILE A 188 -2.10 -6.94 7.79
N LYS A 189 -0.77 -6.92 7.77
CA LYS A 189 0.06 -8.03 7.32
C LYS A 189 0.36 -8.97 8.48
N ALA A 190 -0.11 -10.22 8.38
CA ALA A 190 -0.02 -11.20 9.46
C ALA A 190 0.73 -12.45 8.99
N LYS A 191 2.06 -12.46 9.21
CA LYS A 191 2.96 -13.53 8.76
C LYS A 191 3.81 -14.05 9.93
N PRO A 192 3.24 -14.86 10.83
CA PRO A 192 3.96 -15.39 12.00
C PRO A 192 5.01 -16.46 11.64
N THR A 193 5.10 -16.91 10.40
CA THR A 193 6.04 -17.94 9.88
C THR A 193 5.90 -19.34 10.47
N GLN A 194 4.97 -19.56 11.37
CA GLN A 194 4.60 -20.86 11.94
C GLN A 194 3.17 -20.85 12.49
N VAL A 195 2.63 -22.03 12.78
CA VAL A 195 1.32 -22.16 13.43
C VAL A 195 1.40 -21.75 14.90
N VAL A 196 0.71 -20.69 15.27
CA VAL A 196 0.76 -20.09 16.61
C VAL A 196 -0.36 -20.61 17.50
N LYS A 197 -0.05 -20.90 18.77
CA LYS A 197 -1.05 -21.39 19.74
C LYS A 197 -2.08 -20.33 20.10
N ASP A 198 -1.63 -19.11 20.30
CA ASP A 198 -2.43 -17.96 20.70
C ASP A 198 -2.26 -16.85 19.64
N PHE A 199 -3.04 -16.98 18.55
CA PHE A 199 -3.06 -16.03 17.46
C PHE A 199 -4.30 -15.14 17.55
N LYS A 200 -4.11 -13.81 17.47
CA LYS A 200 -5.21 -12.86 17.59
C LYS A 200 -4.94 -11.58 16.83
N ILE A 201 -5.92 -11.14 16.04
CA ILE A 201 -6.00 -9.76 15.49
C ILE A 201 -7.25 -9.12 16.08
N ASP A 202 -7.11 -7.96 16.73
CA ASP A 202 -8.19 -7.24 17.41
C ASP A 202 -8.14 -5.78 16.97
N VAL A 203 -9.11 -5.36 16.16
CA VAL A 203 -9.19 -4.03 15.59
C VAL A 203 -10.38 -3.28 16.16
N HIS A 204 -10.13 -2.10 16.67
CA HIS A 204 -11.15 -1.19 17.16
C HIS A 204 -11.16 0.06 16.30
N ILE A 205 -12.28 0.37 15.68
CA ILE A 205 -12.49 1.56 14.84
C ILE A 205 -13.45 2.48 15.55
N ARG A 206 -13.07 3.75 15.69
CA ARG A 206 -13.90 4.80 16.32
C ARG A 206 -13.91 6.01 15.41
N GLU A 207 -15.10 6.31 14.88
CA GLU A 207 -15.31 7.43 13.98
C GLU A 207 -16.41 8.35 14.52
N ARG A 208 -16.09 9.63 14.75
CA ARG A 208 -17.01 10.62 15.30
C ARG A 208 -18.29 10.75 14.48
N GLN A 209 -18.17 10.70 13.16
CA GLN A 209 -19.30 10.85 12.23
C GLN A 209 -20.16 9.58 12.12
N GLY A 210 -19.72 8.49 12.73
CA GLY A 210 -20.35 7.17 12.63
C GLY A 210 -19.92 6.40 11.39
N ILE A 211 -20.04 5.08 11.49
CA ILE A 211 -19.75 4.11 10.44
C ILE A 211 -21.08 3.64 9.85
N PRO A 212 -21.31 3.75 8.53
CA PRO A 212 -22.53 3.27 7.92
C PRO A 212 -22.65 1.75 8.11
N SER A 213 -23.81 1.27 8.53
CA SER A 213 -24.06 -0.17 8.60
C SER A 213 -24.38 -0.70 7.21
N SER A 214 -23.53 -1.58 6.68
CA SER A 214 -23.74 -2.23 5.38
C SER A 214 -24.68 -3.43 5.42
N THR A 215 -25.39 -3.68 6.53
CA THR A 215 -26.19 -4.89 6.71
C THR A 215 -27.67 -4.63 6.58
N SER A 216 -28.24 -5.35 5.62
CA SER A 216 -29.60 -5.83 5.47
C SER A 216 -30.67 -4.87 4.95
N ALA A 217 -31.45 -5.44 4.03
CA ALA A 217 -32.68 -4.93 3.42
C ALA A 217 -33.86 -4.68 4.40
N ASP A 218 -33.60 -4.64 5.69
CA ASP A 218 -34.59 -4.34 6.72
C ASP A 218 -34.41 -2.90 7.22
N HIS A 219 -35.25 -2.00 6.74
CA HIS A 219 -35.27 -0.56 7.00
C HIS A 219 -35.76 -0.18 8.41
N THR A 220 -35.65 -1.03 9.40
CA THR A 220 -36.02 -0.69 10.77
C THR A 220 -34.81 -0.43 11.63
N SER A 221 -34.56 0.89 11.88
CA SER A 221 -33.65 1.46 12.87
C SER A 221 -32.15 1.12 12.72
N SER A 222 -31.44 1.75 11.79
CA SER A 222 -29.99 1.83 11.90
C SER A 222 -29.57 3.22 12.39
N PHE A 223 -29.36 3.37 13.70
CA PHE A 223 -28.54 4.46 14.19
C PHE A 223 -27.08 4.21 13.76
N PRO A 224 -26.38 5.20 13.20
CA PRO A 224 -24.96 5.03 12.86
C PRO A 224 -24.18 4.72 14.14
N THR A 225 -23.45 3.62 14.16
CA THR A 225 -22.58 3.28 15.28
C THR A 225 -21.27 4.03 15.14
N SER A 226 -20.86 4.77 16.17
CA SER A 226 -19.56 5.46 16.19
C SER A 226 -18.36 4.51 16.37
N GLN A 227 -18.62 3.24 16.61
CA GLN A 227 -17.60 2.23 16.92
C GLN A 227 -17.85 0.91 16.19
N ALA A 228 -16.76 0.30 15.71
CA ALA A 228 -16.76 -1.05 15.18
C ALA A 228 -15.58 -1.84 15.74
N ARG A 229 -15.76 -3.15 15.92
CA ARG A 229 -14.70 -4.06 16.34
C ARG A 229 -14.61 -5.23 15.39
N VAL A 230 -13.39 -5.56 14.97
CA VAL A 230 -13.07 -6.76 14.20
C VAL A 230 -12.15 -7.64 15.03
N LEU A 231 -12.59 -8.87 15.32
CA LEU A 231 -11.83 -9.86 16.05
C LEU A 231 -11.59 -11.08 15.16
N PHE A 232 -10.33 -11.40 14.91
CA PHE A 232 -9.90 -12.59 14.17
C PHE A 232 -8.95 -13.40 15.04
N ALA A 233 -9.37 -14.59 15.49
CA ALA A 233 -8.64 -15.44 16.40
C ALA A 233 -8.73 -16.92 15.98
N PRO A 234 -8.06 -17.32 14.88
CA PRO A 234 -8.15 -18.67 14.34
C PRO A 234 -7.45 -19.67 15.23
N THR A 235 -8.08 -20.83 15.43
CA THR A 235 -7.48 -21.99 16.07
C THR A 235 -6.31 -22.55 15.27
N ARG A 236 -5.42 -23.33 15.89
CA ARG A 236 -4.32 -24.02 15.17
C ARG A 236 -4.80 -24.83 13.96
N GLN A 237 -5.99 -25.42 14.04
CA GLN A 237 -6.57 -26.19 12.95
C GLN A 237 -6.96 -25.27 11.79
N GLN A 238 -7.66 -24.17 12.08
CA GLN A 238 -8.04 -23.17 11.06
C GLN A 238 -6.83 -22.53 10.38
N GLN A 239 -5.74 -22.26 11.13
CA GLN A 239 -4.49 -21.75 10.56
C GLN A 239 -3.84 -22.70 9.55
N ARG A 240 -4.15 -24.00 9.56
CA ARG A 240 -3.63 -25.00 8.61
C ARG A 240 -4.56 -25.30 7.45
N GLN A 241 -5.84 -24.94 7.58
CA GLN A 241 -6.88 -25.29 6.61
C GLN A 241 -7.20 -24.19 5.61
N CYS A 242 -6.55 -23.01 5.73
CA CYS A 242 -6.80 -21.93 4.78
C CYS A 242 -6.26 -22.28 3.38
N PRO A 243 -6.91 -21.84 2.30
CA PRO A 243 -6.41 -22.03 0.93
C PRO A 243 -4.98 -21.49 0.78
N GLY A 244 -4.05 -22.31 0.32
CA GLY A 244 -2.64 -21.92 0.19
C GLY A 244 -1.81 -21.95 1.48
N CYS A 245 -2.40 -22.27 2.65
CA CYS A 245 -1.67 -22.45 3.90
C CYS A 245 -0.96 -23.81 3.91
N GLY A 246 0.35 -23.78 4.02
CA GLY A 246 1.19 -24.98 4.14
C GLY A 246 1.40 -25.44 5.59
N ALA A 247 2.48 -26.17 5.82
CA ALA A 247 2.89 -26.61 7.16
C ALA A 247 3.16 -25.45 8.12
N ASP A 248 3.55 -24.30 7.59
CA ASP A 248 3.88 -23.08 8.33
C ASP A 248 2.62 -22.30 8.81
N GLY A 249 1.44 -22.72 8.37
CA GLY A 249 0.16 -22.18 8.78
C GLY A 249 -0.22 -20.89 8.06
N LEU A 250 -1.00 -20.04 8.74
CA LEU A 250 -1.54 -18.80 8.22
C LEU A 250 -0.41 -17.80 7.90
N SER A 251 -0.35 -17.35 6.65
CA SER A 251 0.52 -16.27 6.21
C SER A 251 -0.24 -15.44 5.19
N GLY A 252 -0.58 -14.18 5.51
CA GLY A 252 -1.34 -13.36 4.59
C GLY A 252 -1.74 -12.01 5.16
N ASP A 253 -2.60 -11.33 4.42
CA ASP A 253 -3.04 -9.98 4.69
C ASP A 253 -4.52 -9.98 5.10
N LEU A 254 -4.86 -9.27 6.19
CA LEU A 254 -6.23 -8.97 6.56
C LEU A 254 -6.54 -7.54 6.09
N LEU A 255 -7.46 -7.42 5.15
CA LEU A 255 -7.95 -6.13 4.68
C LEU A 255 -9.30 -5.83 5.35
N ILE A 256 -9.38 -4.71 6.07
CA ILE A 256 -10.60 -4.18 6.64
C ILE A 256 -10.96 -2.92 5.89
N VAL A 257 -12.17 -2.90 5.34
CA VAL A 257 -12.69 -1.81 4.53
C VAL A 257 -13.90 -1.19 5.22
N TYR A 258 -13.93 0.14 5.33
CA TYR A 258 -15.06 0.87 5.90
C TYR A 258 -15.16 2.28 5.30
N ASP A 259 -16.26 2.95 5.49
CA ASP A 259 -16.42 4.39 5.25
C ASP A 259 -17.03 5.07 6.48
N VAL A 260 -17.15 6.39 6.46
CA VAL A 260 -17.79 7.18 7.50
C VAL A 260 -18.99 7.95 6.95
N ASN A 261 -19.95 8.23 7.82
CA ASN A 261 -21.06 9.10 7.46
C ASN A 261 -20.54 10.53 7.23
N ARG A 262 -21.09 11.22 6.23
CA ARG A 262 -20.74 12.61 5.88
C ARG A 262 -22.00 13.48 5.88
N PRO A 263 -22.53 13.82 7.07
CA PRO A 263 -23.73 14.63 7.17
C PRO A 263 -23.52 16.08 6.67
N LYS A 264 -22.25 16.52 6.63
CA LYS A 264 -21.87 17.86 6.15
C LYS A 264 -21.08 17.71 4.85
N THR A 265 -21.52 18.37 3.78
CA THR A 265 -20.80 18.43 2.50
C THR A 265 -19.50 19.22 2.59
N LYS A 266 -19.32 20.00 3.65
CA LYS A 266 -18.19 20.92 3.90
C LYS A 266 -16.98 20.22 4.54
N GLY A 267 -17.12 18.98 4.96
CA GLY A 267 -16.08 18.20 5.63
C GLY A 267 -16.27 18.06 7.14
N ASP A 268 -15.23 17.60 7.82
CA ASP A 268 -15.17 17.36 9.26
C ASP A 268 -13.97 18.12 9.84
N LEU A 269 -14.24 19.23 10.53
CA LEU A 269 -13.22 20.07 11.16
C LEU A 269 -13.21 19.80 12.67
N GLN A 270 -12.07 19.32 13.17
CA GLN A 270 -11.87 18.93 14.57
C GLN A 270 -10.74 19.77 15.17
N ILE A 271 -10.89 20.18 16.45
CA ILE A 271 -9.91 20.98 17.17
C ILE A 271 -9.66 20.35 18.54
N SER A 272 -8.41 20.11 18.89
CA SER A 272 -8.02 19.66 20.22
C SER A 272 -6.61 20.13 20.59
N GLN A 273 -6.41 20.56 21.85
CA GLN A 273 -5.12 20.96 22.42
C GLN A 273 -4.27 21.90 21.55
N GLY A 274 -4.89 22.90 20.90
CA GLY A 274 -4.19 23.85 20.05
C GLY A 274 -3.79 23.32 18.69
N TYR A 275 -4.32 22.17 18.28
CA TYR A 275 -4.18 21.62 16.93
C TYR A 275 -5.55 21.43 16.29
N PHE A 276 -5.57 21.45 14.95
CA PHE A 276 -6.77 21.13 14.19
C PHE A 276 -6.47 20.10 13.10
N VAL A 277 -7.51 19.41 12.69
CA VAL A 277 -7.54 18.58 11.46
C VAL A 277 -8.84 18.85 10.71
N HIS A 278 -8.75 19.01 9.41
CA HIS A 278 -9.87 19.15 8.50
C HIS A 278 -9.86 18.01 7.48
N TYR A 279 -10.88 17.17 7.53
CA TYR A 279 -11.15 16.12 6.58
C TYR A 279 -12.17 16.63 5.56
N PHE A 280 -11.74 16.85 4.33
CA PHE A 280 -12.56 17.43 3.28
C PHE A 280 -12.85 16.38 2.20
N ALA A 281 -14.11 15.99 2.07
CA ALA A 281 -14.60 15.03 1.08
C ALA A 281 -16.05 15.39 0.69
N PRO A 282 -16.28 16.43 -0.12
CA PRO A 282 -17.61 16.85 -0.53
C PRO A 282 -18.28 15.79 -1.39
N THR A 283 -19.61 15.65 -1.21
CA THR A 283 -20.45 14.66 -1.90
C THR A 283 -21.43 15.27 -2.89
N ASP A 284 -21.55 16.60 -2.89
CA ASP A 284 -22.49 17.40 -3.67
C ASP A 284 -21.85 18.08 -4.90
N VAL A 285 -20.78 17.49 -5.40
CA VAL A 285 -20.01 18.02 -6.53
C VAL A 285 -20.23 17.15 -7.77
N ASN A 286 -20.56 17.78 -8.87
CA ASN A 286 -20.67 17.09 -10.15
C ASN A 286 -19.30 16.64 -10.67
N ARG A 287 -19.31 15.58 -11.44
CA ARG A 287 -18.12 15.10 -12.14
C ARG A 287 -17.67 16.14 -13.18
N THR A 288 -16.41 16.51 -13.16
CA THR A 288 -15.79 17.31 -14.22
C THR A 288 -15.24 16.39 -15.31
N SER A 289 -15.54 16.68 -16.58
CA SER A 289 -14.92 15.96 -17.70
C SER A 289 -13.40 16.19 -17.70
N LYS A 290 -12.66 15.17 -18.14
CA LYS A 290 -11.20 15.23 -18.15
C LYS A 290 -10.60 15.06 -19.55
N ASN A 291 -9.36 15.52 -19.67
CA ASN A 291 -8.49 15.28 -20.80
C ASN A 291 -7.36 14.37 -20.34
N VAL A 292 -7.26 13.17 -20.88
CA VAL A 292 -6.23 12.21 -20.46
C VAL A 292 -5.32 11.82 -21.62
N VAL A 293 -4.01 11.89 -21.42
CA VAL A 293 -3.02 11.39 -22.37
C VAL A 293 -2.29 10.22 -21.74
N PHE A 294 -2.45 9.04 -22.33
CA PHE A 294 -1.70 7.85 -21.99
C PHE A 294 -0.41 7.80 -22.81
N ILE A 295 0.73 7.74 -22.13
CA ILE A 295 2.07 7.70 -22.70
C ILE A 295 2.66 6.34 -22.38
N ILE A 296 2.82 5.49 -23.37
CA ILE A 296 3.03 4.05 -23.22
C ILE A 296 4.40 3.70 -23.77
N ASP A 297 5.27 3.25 -22.87
CA ASP A 297 6.55 2.67 -23.24
C ASP A 297 6.33 1.36 -24.01
N GLN A 298 6.93 1.28 -25.17
CA GLN A 298 7.00 0.07 -26.00
C GLN A 298 8.46 -0.32 -26.28
N SER A 299 9.43 0.15 -25.46
CA SER A 299 10.83 -0.23 -25.60
C SER A 299 11.06 -1.74 -25.41
N GLY A 300 12.23 -2.21 -25.82
CA GLY A 300 12.57 -3.64 -25.76
C GLY A 300 12.56 -4.23 -24.34
N SER A 301 12.72 -3.43 -23.28
CA SER A 301 12.62 -3.85 -21.88
C SER A 301 11.20 -4.22 -21.45
N MET A 302 10.17 -3.71 -22.17
CA MET A 302 8.77 -4.08 -21.98
C MET A 302 8.41 -5.47 -22.55
N HIS A 303 9.38 -6.18 -23.13
CA HIS A 303 9.16 -7.49 -23.78
C HIS A 303 8.39 -8.49 -22.91
N GLY A 304 7.54 -9.29 -23.57
CA GLY A 304 6.83 -10.40 -22.95
C GLY A 304 5.65 -9.93 -22.08
N ARG A 305 5.63 -10.35 -20.81
CA ARG A 305 4.48 -10.18 -19.94
C ARG A 305 4.15 -8.72 -19.62
N LYS A 306 5.15 -7.83 -19.53
CA LYS A 306 4.94 -6.42 -19.21
C LYS A 306 4.08 -5.73 -20.27
N ILE A 307 4.40 -5.90 -21.55
CA ILE A 307 3.62 -5.29 -22.65
C ILE A 307 2.23 -5.94 -22.80
N GLU A 308 2.10 -7.25 -22.52
CA GLU A 308 0.82 -7.94 -22.50
C GLU A 308 -0.10 -7.39 -21.41
N GLN A 309 0.39 -7.27 -20.20
CA GLN A 309 -0.34 -6.71 -19.05
C GLN A 309 -0.71 -5.24 -19.28
N THR A 310 0.18 -4.46 -19.91
CA THR A 310 -0.10 -3.08 -20.30
C THR A 310 -1.25 -3.00 -21.30
N ARG A 311 -1.26 -3.85 -22.33
CA ARG A 311 -2.37 -3.93 -23.30
C ARG A 311 -3.69 -4.33 -22.61
N GLU A 312 -3.64 -5.36 -21.76
CA GLU A 312 -4.83 -5.83 -21.03
C GLU A 312 -5.43 -4.73 -20.16
N ALA A 313 -4.59 -4.03 -19.39
CA ALA A 313 -5.02 -2.92 -18.53
C ALA A 313 -5.61 -1.75 -19.35
N LEU A 314 -4.94 -1.35 -20.44
CA LEU A 314 -5.42 -0.27 -21.29
C LEU A 314 -6.77 -0.59 -21.94
N LEU A 315 -7.00 -1.85 -22.32
CA LEU A 315 -8.30 -2.28 -22.86
C LEU A 315 -9.40 -2.13 -21.81
N LYS A 316 -9.15 -2.54 -20.57
CA LYS A 316 -10.10 -2.34 -19.45
C LYS A 316 -10.32 -0.86 -19.15
N ILE A 317 -9.26 -0.07 -19.07
CA ILE A 317 -9.35 1.38 -18.85
C ILE A 317 -10.20 2.05 -19.94
N LEU A 318 -10.04 1.66 -21.21
CA LEU A 318 -10.83 2.21 -22.31
C LEU A 318 -12.32 1.82 -22.24
N ASP A 319 -12.69 0.76 -21.51
CA ASP A 319 -14.09 0.42 -21.24
C ASP A 319 -14.72 1.36 -20.19
N ASP A 320 -13.90 1.97 -19.34
CA ASP A 320 -14.33 2.82 -18.23
C ASP A 320 -14.23 4.33 -18.54
N VAL A 321 -13.77 4.73 -19.74
CA VAL A 321 -13.68 6.16 -20.13
C VAL A 321 -15.04 6.69 -20.53
N PRO A 322 -15.61 7.66 -19.81
CA PRO A 322 -16.90 8.26 -20.14
C PRO A 322 -16.88 9.02 -21.48
N GLU A 323 -18.04 9.06 -22.15
CA GLU A 323 -18.15 9.62 -23.51
C GLU A 323 -17.82 11.12 -23.60
N ASP A 324 -18.02 11.89 -22.52
CA ASP A 324 -17.73 13.32 -22.45
C ASP A 324 -16.25 13.64 -22.16
N ASP A 325 -15.43 12.63 -21.85
CA ASP A 325 -13.99 12.79 -21.73
C ASP A 325 -13.29 12.86 -23.08
N HIS A 326 -12.08 13.46 -23.08
CA HIS A 326 -11.19 13.45 -24.23
C HIS A 326 -9.91 12.68 -23.89
N PHE A 327 -9.41 11.92 -24.84
CA PHE A 327 -8.21 11.13 -24.61
C PHE A 327 -7.28 11.07 -25.82
N ALA A 328 -6.03 10.73 -25.56
CA ALA A 328 -5.04 10.42 -26.57
C ALA A 328 -4.16 9.24 -26.12
N LEU A 329 -3.62 8.51 -27.09
CA LEU A 329 -2.65 7.44 -26.88
C LEU A 329 -1.36 7.81 -27.61
N ILE A 330 -0.25 7.74 -26.87
CA ILE A 330 1.11 7.91 -27.38
C ILE A 330 1.87 6.63 -27.06
N THR A 331 2.50 6.02 -28.05
CA THR A 331 3.49 4.96 -27.82
C THR A 331 4.88 5.51 -28.12
N PHE A 332 5.86 5.05 -27.39
CA PHE A 332 7.23 5.48 -27.62
C PHE A 332 8.27 4.36 -27.38
N ASP A 333 9.30 4.45 -28.18
CA ASP A 333 10.56 3.75 -28.07
C ASP A 333 11.70 4.76 -28.28
N SER A 334 12.59 4.59 -29.22
CA SER A 334 13.49 5.64 -29.72
C SER A 334 12.78 6.71 -30.54
N THR A 335 11.51 6.50 -30.87
CA THR A 335 10.62 7.40 -31.62
C THR A 335 9.27 7.50 -30.95
N VAL A 336 8.67 8.69 -31.02
CA VAL A 336 7.34 8.94 -30.44
C VAL A 336 6.28 8.82 -31.54
N ARG A 337 5.22 8.06 -31.27
CA ARG A 337 4.11 7.82 -32.21
C ARG A 337 2.77 8.12 -31.53
N SER A 338 2.12 9.17 -31.98
CA SER A 338 0.75 9.49 -31.54
C SER A 338 -0.26 8.70 -32.35
N TRP A 339 -1.23 8.03 -31.67
CA TRP A 339 -2.33 7.33 -32.32
C TRP A 339 -3.16 8.24 -33.22
N LYS A 340 -3.45 9.45 -32.73
CA LYS A 340 -4.08 10.55 -33.49
C LYS A 340 -3.32 11.85 -33.21
N PRO A 341 -3.37 12.85 -34.12
CA PRO A 341 -2.58 14.09 -33.99
C PRO A 341 -3.05 14.99 -32.84
N GLN A 342 -4.23 14.77 -32.29
CA GLN A 342 -4.83 15.53 -31.18
C GLN A 342 -5.72 14.64 -30.32
N LEU A 343 -6.12 15.14 -29.14
CA LEU A 343 -7.11 14.47 -28.29
C LEU A 343 -8.44 14.32 -29.03
N VAL A 344 -9.12 13.22 -28.79
CA VAL A 344 -10.44 12.93 -29.35
C VAL A 344 -11.43 12.61 -28.24
N ARG A 345 -12.69 12.93 -28.47
CA ARG A 345 -13.78 12.57 -27.57
C ARG A 345 -13.93 11.05 -27.48
N ALA A 346 -14.25 10.52 -26.30
CA ALA A 346 -14.38 9.10 -26.05
C ALA A 346 -15.71 8.52 -26.58
N THR A 347 -16.01 8.78 -27.86
CA THR A 347 -17.17 8.17 -28.54
C THR A 347 -16.95 6.67 -28.73
N PRO A 348 -18.03 5.86 -28.87
CA PRO A 348 -17.91 4.42 -29.12
C PRO A 348 -16.98 4.08 -30.29
N ASP A 349 -17.05 4.83 -31.42
CA ASP A 349 -16.16 4.62 -32.56
C ASP A 349 -14.69 4.91 -32.26
N ASN A 350 -14.41 6.00 -31.52
CA ASN A 350 -13.07 6.34 -31.12
C ASN A 350 -12.51 5.32 -30.12
N LEU A 351 -13.31 4.85 -29.17
CA LEU A 351 -12.91 3.82 -28.22
C LEU A 351 -12.59 2.49 -28.92
N GLU A 352 -13.42 2.05 -29.87
CA GLU A 352 -13.13 0.81 -30.62
C GLU A 352 -11.88 0.93 -31.51
N ALA A 353 -11.69 2.09 -32.13
CA ALA A 353 -10.46 2.37 -32.88
C ALA A 353 -9.22 2.38 -31.96
N ALA A 354 -9.35 2.92 -30.75
CA ALA A 354 -8.29 2.90 -29.72
C ALA A 354 -7.99 1.48 -29.23
N ARG A 355 -9.02 0.65 -28.96
CA ARG A 355 -8.82 -0.76 -28.59
C ARG A 355 -8.10 -1.53 -29.71
N SER A 356 -8.46 -1.28 -30.97
CA SER A 356 -7.79 -1.86 -32.12
C SER A 356 -6.32 -1.43 -32.22
N PHE A 357 -6.00 -0.20 -31.85
CA PHE A 357 -4.61 0.29 -31.77
C PHE A 357 -3.86 -0.38 -30.62
N VAL A 358 -4.43 -0.42 -29.41
CA VAL A 358 -3.81 -1.02 -28.21
C VAL A 358 -3.45 -2.49 -28.44
N ARG A 359 -4.32 -3.28 -29.08
CA ARG A 359 -4.04 -4.70 -29.40
C ARG A 359 -2.82 -4.90 -30.29
N LYS A 360 -2.38 -3.87 -31.02
CA LYS A 360 -1.25 -3.92 -31.96
C LYS A 360 0.06 -3.38 -31.36
N ILE A 361 0.05 -2.86 -30.14
CA ILE A 361 1.26 -2.36 -29.48
C ILE A 361 2.24 -3.54 -29.32
N GLN A 362 3.46 -3.36 -29.77
CA GLN A 362 4.54 -4.35 -29.69
C GLN A 362 5.80 -3.67 -29.16
N ASP A 363 6.61 -4.43 -28.45
CA ASP A 363 7.87 -3.96 -27.91
C ASP A 363 8.94 -3.81 -28.99
N LEU A 364 9.60 -2.66 -29.04
CA LEU A 364 10.62 -2.29 -30.02
C LEU A 364 11.55 -1.19 -29.48
N GLY A 365 12.84 -1.27 -29.83
CA GLY A 365 13.75 -0.13 -29.75
C GLY A 365 14.24 0.24 -28.34
N ALA A 366 14.70 1.48 -28.25
CA ALA A 366 15.23 2.11 -27.02
C ALA A 366 14.16 3.01 -26.38
N THR A 367 14.49 3.80 -25.35
CA THR A 367 13.51 4.50 -24.49
C THR A 367 13.78 6.00 -24.47
N ASP A 368 12.97 6.82 -25.17
CA ASP A 368 13.02 8.31 -25.13
C ASP A 368 11.84 8.87 -24.33
N ILE A 369 11.96 8.82 -23.00
CA ILE A 369 10.94 9.35 -22.08
C ILE A 369 10.74 10.86 -22.25
N ASN A 370 11.85 11.60 -22.51
CA ASN A 370 11.80 13.06 -22.63
C ASN A 370 10.89 13.49 -23.79
N ALA A 371 11.14 12.98 -24.97
CA ALA A 371 10.33 13.31 -26.14
C ALA A 371 8.87 12.88 -26.00
N ALA A 372 8.63 11.69 -25.40
CA ALA A 372 7.30 11.16 -25.21
C ALA A 372 6.43 12.02 -24.27
N VAL A 373 6.98 12.44 -23.12
CA VAL A 373 6.23 13.27 -22.17
C VAL A 373 6.00 14.67 -22.74
N LEU A 374 7.00 15.26 -23.41
CA LEU A 374 6.87 16.57 -24.06
C LEU A 374 5.81 16.56 -25.17
N GLU A 375 5.69 15.47 -25.92
CA GLU A 375 4.61 15.32 -26.92
C GLU A 375 3.22 15.26 -26.25
N GLY A 376 3.09 14.54 -25.15
CA GLY A 376 1.86 14.51 -24.36
C GLY A 376 1.44 15.89 -23.86
N VAL A 377 2.40 16.65 -23.34
CA VAL A 377 2.20 18.05 -22.91
C VAL A 377 1.79 18.93 -24.10
N ARG A 378 2.45 18.79 -25.26
CA ARG A 378 2.12 19.53 -26.47
C ARG A 378 0.67 19.26 -26.91
N MET A 379 0.25 17.99 -26.89
CA MET A 379 -1.12 17.59 -27.26
C MET A 379 -2.15 18.23 -26.33
N LEU A 380 -1.94 18.17 -25.01
CA LEU A 380 -2.82 18.83 -24.04
C LEU A 380 -2.86 20.33 -24.24
N LYS A 381 -1.71 20.97 -24.44
CA LYS A 381 -1.62 22.43 -24.64
C LYS A 381 -2.40 22.88 -25.88
N VAL A 382 -2.19 22.23 -27.01
CA VAL A 382 -2.94 22.54 -28.25
C VAL A 382 -4.43 22.38 -28.05
N PHE A 383 -4.84 21.33 -27.35
CA PHE A 383 -6.24 21.07 -27.07
C PHE A 383 -6.86 22.11 -26.13
N THR A 384 -6.20 22.42 -25.02
CA THR A 384 -6.71 23.36 -24.00
C THR A 384 -6.67 24.83 -24.48
N ASP A 385 -5.66 25.23 -25.24
CA ASP A 385 -5.56 26.58 -25.82
C ASP A 385 -6.65 26.83 -26.88
N GLY A 386 -7.16 25.76 -27.50
CA GLY A 386 -8.31 25.81 -28.43
C GLY A 386 -9.68 25.91 -27.77
N GLN A 387 -9.79 25.62 -26.47
CA GLN A 387 -11.03 25.65 -25.71
C GLN A 387 -11.15 26.96 -24.92
N LYS A 388 -12.03 27.85 -25.34
CA LYS A 388 -12.14 29.23 -24.76
C LYS A 388 -12.71 29.34 -23.34
N THR A 389 -13.27 28.29 -22.73
CA THR A 389 -14.10 28.45 -21.52
C THR A 389 -14.09 27.34 -20.48
N ASN A 390 -13.54 26.16 -20.69
CA ASN A 390 -13.66 25.09 -19.71
C ASN A 390 -12.32 24.76 -19.03
N LYS A 391 -12.24 25.06 -17.74
CA LYS A 391 -11.22 24.48 -16.85
C LYS A 391 -11.57 22.99 -16.65
N THR A 392 -11.13 22.14 -17.57
CA THR A 392 -11.25 20.69 -17.47
C THR A 392 -10.02 20.12 -16.77
N ALA A 393 -10.16 19.05 -16.02
CA ALA A 393 -9.02 18.33 -15.45
C ALA A 393 -8.18 17.72 -16.58
N SER A 394 -6.89 18.05 -16.62
CA SER A 394 -5.98 17.55 -17.67
C SER A 394 -4.84 16.76 -17.02
N ILE A 395 -4.72 15.49 -17.39
CA ILE A 395 -3.78 14.55 -16.79
C ILE A 395 -2.94 13.81 -17.83
N LEU A 396 -1.70 13.54 -17.47
CA LEU A 396 -0.75 12.71 -18.20
C LEU A 396 -0.50 11.44 -17.39
N ILE A 397 -0.53 10.28 -18.01
CA ILE A 397 -0.23 9.00 -17.38
C ILE A 397 0.90 8.34 -18.17
N LEU A 398 2.10 8.31 -17.61
CA LEU A 398 3.28 7.66 -18.17
C LEU A 398 3.38 6.23 -17.62
N LEU A 399 3.46 5.25 -18.53
CA LEU A 399 3.70 3.85 -18.22
C LEU A 399 5.04 3.45 -18.83
N THR A 400 6.02 3.07 -18.00
CA THR A 400 7.37 2.69 -18.43
C THR A 400 8.00 1.69 -17.47
N ASP A 401 8.97 0.90 -17.91
CA ASP A 401 9.71 -0.04 -17.08
C ASP A 401 11.22 0.25 -17.03
N GLY A 402 11.69 1.23 -17.79
CA GLY A 402 13.09 1.45 -17.99
C GLY A 402 13.62 2.85 -17.70
N ASP A 403 14.95 2.91 -17.72
CA ASP A 403 15.69 4.16 -17.77
C ASP A 403 15.69 4.74 -19.20
N PRO A 404 15.76 6.07 -19.36
CA PRO A 404 15.92 6.67 -20.68
C PRO A 404 17.24 6.25 -21.31
N THR A 405 17.16 5.60 -22.47
CA THR A 405 18.31 5.06 -23.21
C THR A 405 18.50 5.72 -24.57
N SER A 406 17.57 6.59 -24.97
CA SER A 406 17.60 7.34 -26.23
C SER A 406 17.18 8.79 -26.01
N GLY A 407 17.51 9.66 -26.95
CA GLY A 407 17.24 11.09 -26.86
C GLY A 407 17.98 11.76 -25.69
N VAL A 408 17.25 12.51 -24.85
CA VAL A 408 17.79 13.08 -23.61
C VAL A 408 17.81 12.01 -22.54
N THR A 409 19.00 11.59 -22.09
CA THR A 409 19.17 10.52 -21.09
C THR A 409 19.53 11.04 -19.69
N ASN A 410 19.92 12.31 -19.56
CA ASN A 410 20.18 12.89 -18.26
C ASN A 410 18.89 13.13 -17.50
N LEU A 411 18.72 12.45 -16.36
CA LEU A 411 17.48 12.41 -15.57
C LEU A 411 17.07 13.79 -15.04
N ASP A 412 18.04 14.61 -14.63
CA ASP A 412 17.78 15.95 -14.11
C ASP A 412 17.31 16.89 -15.23
N THR A 413 17.92 16.77 -16.42
CA THR A 413 17.51 17.51 -17.62
C THR A 413 16.10 17.13 -18.04
N ILE A 414 15.76 15.85 -18.06
CA ILE A 414 14.39 15.38 -18.38
C ILE A 414 13.39 15.99 -17.40
N ARG A 415 13.67 15.91 -16.10
CA ARG A 415 12.77 16.46 -15.08
C ARG A 415 12.60 17.98 -15.23
N ALA A 416 13.66 18.70 -15.53
CA ALA A 416 13.60 20.15 -15.77
C ALA A 416 12.74 20.49 -17.01
N ASN A 417 12.97 19.82 -18.13
CA ASN A 417 12.20 20.00 -19.36
C ASN A 417 10.71 19.71 -19.15
N VAL A 418 10.38 18.61 -18.49
CA VAL A 418 9.00 18.21 -18.21
C VAL A 418 8.31 19.23 -17.29
N LYS A 419 8.98 19.66 -16.21
CA LYS A 419 8.47 20.65 -15.28
C LYS A 419 8.19 22.00 -15.96
N GLU A 420 9.11 22.46 -16.80
CA GLU A 420 8.97 23.70 -17.56
C GLU A 420 7.78 23.60 -18.55
N ALA A 421 7.70 22.49 -19.28
CA ALA A 421 6.65 22.28 -20.26
C ALA A 421 5.23 22.21 -19.63
N ILE A 422 5.09 21.52 -18.51
CA ILE A 422 3.82 21.37 -17.76
C ILE A 422 3.41 22.70 -17.11
N GLY A 423 4.37 23.46 -16.52
CA GLY A 423 4.11 24.79 -15.97
C GLY A 423 2.97 24.84 -14.94
N ARG A 424 2.77 23.78 -14.13
CA ARG A 424 1.67 23.61 -13.13
C ARG A 424 0.26 23.59 -13.71
N LYS A 425 0.11 23.36 -15.03
CA LYS A 425 -1.19 23.31 -15.69
C LYS A 425 -1.79 21.91 -15.74
N TYR A 426 -0.94 20.90 -15.70
CA TYR A 426 -1.33 19.49 -15.88
C TYR A 426 -0.72 18.64 -14.78
N THR A 427 -1.43 17.57 -14.39
CA THR A 427 -0.91 16.59 -13.44
C THR A 427 -0.24 15.44 -14.17
N LEU A 428 0.96 15.03 -13.76
CA LEU A 428 1.69 13.89 -14.33
C LEU A 428 1.76 12.72 -13.35
N TYR A 429 1.18 11.60 -13.72
CA TYR A 429 1.31 10.32 -13.03
C TYR A 429 2.35 9.45 -13.73
N CYS A 430 3.23 8.80 -12.93
CA CYS A 430 4.24 7.90 -13.45
C CYS A 430 4.06 6.49 -12.87
N LEU A 431 3.80 5.52 -13.72
CA LEU A 431 3.59 4.12 -13.38
C LEU A 431 4.78 3.30 -13.87
N GLY A 432 5.60 2.83 -12.92
CA GLY A 432 6.84 2.12 -13.20
C GLY A 432 6.66 0.60 -13.09
N PHE A 433 6.90 -0.14 -14.19
CA PHE A 433 6.80 -1.60 -14.23
C PHE A 433 8.07 -2.29 -13.76
N GLY A 434 7.93 -3.27 -12.88
CA GLY A 434 9.01 -4.18 -12.51
C GLY A 434 9.80 -3.78 -11.28
N PHE A 435 10.74 -4.67 -10.91
CA PHE A 435 11.62 -4.46 -9.75
C PHE A 435 12.86 -3.64 -10.11
N ASP A 436 13.22 -3.61 -11.37
CA ASP A 436 14.42 -3.01 -11.97
C ASP A 436 14.21 -1.56 -12.46
N VAL A 437 12.99 -1.06 -12.43
CA VAL A 437 12.66 0.31 -12.83
C VAL A 437 13.32 1.36 -11.93
N ASN A 438 13.83 2.44 -12.53
CA ASN A 438 14.31 3.61 -11.79
C ASN A 438 13.15 4.40 -11.17
N TYR A 439 12.57 3.80 -10.13
CA TYR A 439 11.37 4.32 -9.48
C TYR A 439 11.61 5.70 -8.85
N GLU A 440 12.81 5.96 -8.32
CA GLU A 440 13.14 7.25 -7.72
C GLU A 440 13.05 8.40 -8.74
N PHE A 441 13.51 8.17 -9.97
CA PHE A 441 13.38 9.14 -11.06
C PHE A 441 11.92 9.42 -11.40
N LEU A 442 11.12 8.37 -11.58
CA LEU A 442 9.71 8.49 -11.91
C LEU A 442 8.90 9.16 -10.80
N GLU A 443 9.18 8.81 -9.56
CA GLU A 443 8.54 9.41 -8.39
C GLU A 443 8.86 10.91 -8.28
N LYS A 444 10.13 11.30 -8.47
CA LYS A 444 10.55 12.71 -8.49
C LYS A 444 9.85 13.48 -9.60
N MET A 445 9.77 12.91 -10.80
CA MET A 445 9.13 13.54 -11.95
C MET A 445 7.63 13.73 -11.71
N ALA A 446 6.93 12.74 -11.16
CA ALA A 446 5.53 12.84 -10.81
C ALA A 446 5.28 13.90 -9.72
N LEU A 447 6.02 13.83 -8.60
CA LEU A 447 5.89 14.78 -7.49
C LEU A 447 6.17 16.23 -7.87
N GLN A 448 7.08 16.49 -8.83
CA GLN A 448 7.35 17.84 -9.35
C GLN A 448 6.19 18.42 -10.16
N ASN A 449 5.25 17.58 -10.60
CA ASN A 449 4.14 17.92 -11.46
C ASN A 449 2.79 17.51 -10.83
N ASP A 450 2.67 17.68 -9.53
CA ASP A 450 1.46 17.51 -8.71
C ASP A 450 0.82 16.11 -8.80
N GLY A 451 1.57 15.12 -9.25
CA GLY A 451 1.12 13.73 -9.40
C GLY A 451 1.81 12.77 -8.45
N VAL A 452 1.60 11.49 -8.68
CA VAL A 452 2.14 10.39 -7.86
C VAL A 452 2.87 9.39 -8.74
N GLY A 453 4.04 8.94 -8.29
CA GLY A 453 4.71 7.75 -8.82
C GLY A 453 4.15 6.49 -8.17
N ARG A 454 3.85 5.46 -8.95
CA ARG A 454 3.43 4.15 -8.44
C ARG A 454 4.23 3.04 -9.12
N ARG A 455 4.71 2.08 -8.32
CA ARG A 455 5.33 0.87 -8.86
C ARG A 455 4.25 -0.16 -9.15
N ILE A 456 4.33 -0.77 -10.33
CA ILE A 456 3.49 -1.88 -10.75
C ILE A 456 4.34 -3.13 -10.74
N TYR A 457 3.96 -4.11 -9.95
CA TYR A 457 4.68 -5.38 -9.88
C TYR A 457 4.23 -6.31 -11.01
N PRO A 458 5.17 -6.97 -11.72
CA PRO A 458 4.85 -7.80 -12.89
C PRO A 458 4.25 -9.16 -12.52
N ASP A 459 3.52 -9.22 -11.42
CA ASP A 459 2.80 -10.40 -10.95
C ASP A 459 1.49 -10.62 -11.74
N SER A 460 0.73 -11.64 -11.37
CA SER A 460 -0.50 -12.02 -12.06
C SER A 460 -1.59 -10.93 -12.11
N ASP A 461 -1.51 -9.95 -11.23
CA ASP A 461 -2.50 -8.88 -11.03
C ASP A 461 -2.07 -7.49 -11.53
N ALA A 462 -0.97 -7.37 -12.29
CA ALA A 462 -0.48 -6.06 -12.78
C ALA A 462 -1.54 -5.28 -13.56
N ALA A 463 -2.36 -5.96 -14.36
CA ALA A 463 -3.47 -5.32 -15.06
C ALA A 463 -4.51 -4.73 -14.09
N LEU A 464 -4.79 -5.41 -12.98
CA LEU A 464 -5.69 -4.92 -11.92
C LEU A 464 -5.07 -3.75 -11.15
N GLN A 465 -3.75 -3.78 -10.90
CA GLN A 465 -3.04 -2.67 -10.26
C GLN A 465 -3.11 -1.39 -11.11
N LEU A 466 -2.98 -1.50 -12.43
CA LEU A 466 -3.11 -0.38 -13.36
C LEU A 466 -4.54 0.13 -13.44
N GLN A 467 -5.51 -0.77 -13.57
CA GLN A 467 -6.94 -0.43 -13.60
C GLN A 467 -7.33 0.27 -12.29
N GLY A 468 -7.00 -0.30 -11.12
CA GLY A 468 -7.30 0.30 -9.83
C GLY A 468 -6.63 1.67 -9.62
N PHE A 469 -5.43 1.89 -10.16
CA PHE A 469 -4.84 3.23 -10.18
C PHE A 469 -5.66 4.19 -11.04
N TYR A 470 -6.06 3.77 -12.25
CA TYR A 470 -6.85 4.63 -13.12
C TYR A 470 -8.19 5.00 -12.47
N GLU A 471 -8.87 4.04 -11.85
CA GLU A 471 -10.13 4.27 -11.14
C GLU A 471 -9.99 5.36 -10.05
N GLU A 472 -8.87 5.41 -9.32
CA GLU A 472 -8.59 6.44 -8.31
C GLU A 472 -8.57 7.86 -8.92
N VAL A 473 -8.14 8.03 -10.17
CA VAL A 473 -7.98 9.32 -10.87
C VAL A 473 -9.00 9.52 -12.00
N ALA A 474 -9.93 8.58 -12.18
CA ALA A 474 -10.87 8.57 -13.29
C ALA A 474 -11.92 9.67 -13.19
N THR A 475 -12.30 10.08 -11.99
CA THR A 475 -13.44 10.98 -11.75
C THR A 475 -13.01 12.21 -10.98
N PRO A 476 -12.43 13.24 -11.64
CA PRO A 476 -12.15 14.51 -11.01
C PRO A 476 -13.44 15.25 -10.69
N LEU A 477 -13.52 15.83 -9.51
CA LEU A 477 -14.64 16.64 -9.03
C LEU A 477 -14.28 18.12 -8.92
N LEU A 478 -13.09 18.42 -8.33
CA LEU A 478 -12.59 19.78 -8.20
C LEU A 478 -11.17 19.89 -8.75
N SER A 479 -10.87 21.04 -9.36
CA SER A 479 -9.52 21.46 -9.70
C SER A 479 -9.13 22.73 -8.94
N ASP A 480 -7.80 22.97 -8.83
CA ASP A 480 -7.23 24.15 -8.17
C ASP A 480 -7.82 24.38 -6.77
N VAL A 481 -7.84 23.31 -5.93
CA VAL A 481 -8.42 23.39 -4.59
C VAL A 481 -7.48 24.15 -3.66
N GLU A 482 -8.00 25.19 -3.02
CA GLU A 482 -7.30 26.02 -2.05
C GLU A 482 -8.05 26.03 -0.71
N MET A 483 -7.35 25.71 0.38
CA MET A 483 -7.92 25.63 1.72
C MET A 483 -7.33 26.71 2.62
N ASN A 484 -8.16 27.62 3.11
CA ASN A 484 -7.75 28.78 3.88
C ASN A 484 -8.31 28.73 5.30
N TYR A 485 -7.46 29.02 6.28
CA TYR A 485 -7.78 29.01 7.71
C TYR A 485 -7.30 30.30 8.36
N ALA A 486 -8.09 30.88 9.25
CA ALA A 486 -7.70 32.07 10.00
C ALA A 486 -7.22 31.68 11.42
N GLY A 487 -6.19 32.37 11.94
CA GLY A 487 -5.69 32.15 13.29
C GLY A 487 -4.90 30.83 13.49
N VAL A 488 -4.21 30.38 12.44
CA VAL A 488 -3.43 29.13 12.44
C VAL A 488 -1.99 29.33 11.97
N SER A 489 -1.14 28.39 12.33
CA SER A 489 0.25 28.30 11.87
C SER A 489 0.65 26.86 11.57
N ASP A 490 1.84 26.66 10.99
CA ASP A 490 2.40 25.34 10.71
C ASP A 490 1.41 24.38 10.04
N VAL A 491 0.64 24.93 9.09
CA VAL A 491 -0.37 24.16 8.36
C VAL A 491 0.31 23.25 7.33
N THR A 492 -0.19 22.04 7.20
CA THR A 492 0.21 21.10 6.16
C THR A 492 -0.17 21.64 4.76
N GLN A 493 -0.01 20.86 3.69
CA GLN A 493 -0.38 21.31 2.35
C GLN A 493 -1.83 21.79 2.30
N THR A 494 -2.05 22.98 1.71
CA THR A 494 -3.37 23.64 1.59
C THR A 494 -3.82 23.84 0.15
N THR A 495 -2.97 23.52 -0.83
CA THR A 495 -3.29 23.67 -2.26
C THR A 495 -3.16 22.33 -2.95
N PHE A 496 -4.17 21.96 -3.74
CA PHE A 496 -4.22 20.68 -4.44
C PHE A 496 -4.71 20.93 -5.87
N SER A 497 -4.00 20.37 -6.84
CA SER A 497 -4.35 20.53 -8.26
C SER A 497 -5.66 19.85 -8.62
N GLN A 498 -5.97 18.71 -7.99
CA GLN A 498 -7.18 17.93 -8.25
C GLN A 498 -7.75 17.33 -6.95
N TYR A 499 -9.07 17.17 -6.91
CA TYR A 499 -9.80 16.34 -5.95
C TYR A 499 -10.66 15.34 -6.73
N TYR A 500 -10.51 14.05 -6.40
CA TYR A 500 -11.17 12.95 -7.09
C TYR A 500 -12.31 12.35 -6.28
N ASN A 501 -13.33 11.85 -6.99
CA ASN A 501 -14.44 11.14 -6.34
C ASN A 501 -13.94 9.96 -5.50
N GLY A 502 -14.50 9.83 -4.30
CA GLY A 502 -14.08 8.77 -3.39
C GLY A 502 -12.75 8.99 -2.69
N SER A 503 -12.06 10.12 -2.91
CA SER A 503 -10.88 10.53 -2.14
C SER A 503 -11.26 11.41 -0.94
N GLU A 504 -10.26 11.81 -0.13
CA GLU A 504 -10.39 12.77 0.95
C GLU A 504 -9.11 13.60 1.05
N ILE A 505 -9.27 14.92 1.16
CA ILE A 505 -8.17 15.82 1.46
C ILE A 505 -8.10 15.99 2.97
N VAL A 506 -6.91 15.82 3.54
CA VAL A 506 -6.67 15.99 4.99
C VAL A 506 -5.65 17.10 5.20
N VAL A 507 -6.06 18.14 5.93
CA VAL A 507 -5.21 19.26 6.32
C VAL A 507 -5.17 19.35 7.83
N ALA A 508 -3.98 19.53 8.39
CA ALA A 508 -3.79 19.72 9.82
C ALA A 508 -2.86 20.91 10.08
N GLY A 509 -2.98 21.51 11.26
CA GLY A 509 -2.17 22.66 11.63
C GLY A 509 -2.27 22.99 13.10
N HIS A 510 -1.57 24.04 13.49
CA HIS A 510 -1.54 24.56 14.85
C HIS A 510 -2.43 25.80 14.96
N VAL A 511 -3.31 25.83 15.96
CA VAL A 511 -4.14 27.00 16.28
C VAL A 511 -3.32 27.96 17.13
N THR A 512 -3.04 29.16 16.63
CA THR A 512 -2.18 30.15 17.30
C THR A 512 -2.92 31.00 18.30
N ASP A 513 -4.21 31.21 18.07
CA ASP A 513 -5.07 31.98 18.97
C ASP A 513 -5.77 31.04 19.95
N ASN A 514 -5.26 30.98 21.18
CA ASN A 514 -5.84 30.16 22.25
C ASN A 514 -7.23 30.65 22.72
N GLU A 515 -7.59 31.87 22.40
CA GLU A 515 -8.89 32.47 22.71
C GLU A 515 -9.91 32.24 21.56
N LEU A 516 -9.45 31.68 20.45
CA LEU A 516 -10.32 31.41 19.31
C LEU A 516 -11.36 30.34 19.70
N GLU A 517 -12.59 30.78 19.91
CA GLU A 517 -13.69 29.86 20.23
C GLU A 517 -14.14 29.06 19.02
N THR A 518 -13.96 29.61 17.81
CA THR A 518 -14.44 29.01 16.56
C THR A 518 -13.39 29.14 15.46
N LEU A 519 -12.88 28.04 14.98
CA LEU A 519 -12.01 27.98 13.79
C LEU A 519 -12.89 27.96 12.53
N ARG A 520 -12.57 28.85 11.58
CA ARG A 520 -13.22 28.89 10.26
C ARG A 520 -12.29 28.37 9.18
N ALA A 521 -12.83 27.47 8.36
CA ALA A 521 -12.18 26.93 7.17
C ALA A 521 -12.93 27.41 5.92
N VAL A 522 -12.21 27.90 4.93
CA VAL A 522 -12.75 28.27 3.62
C VAL A 522 -12.02 27.46 2.56
N VAL A 523 -12.77 26.62 1.84
CA VAL A 523 -12.26 25.83 0.73
C VAL A 523 -12.81 26.40 -0.57
N LYS A 524 -11.92 26.68 -1.52
CA LYS A 524 -12.26 27.13 -2.87
C LYS A 524 -11.73 26.12 -3.88
N GLY A 525 -12.38 26.01 -5.01
CA GLY A 525 -11.97 25.19 -6.13
C GLY A 525 -12.83 25.45 -7.35
N TYR A 526 -12.60 24.71 -8.42
CA TYR A 526 -13.39 24.80 -9.64
C TYR A 526 -14.03 23.46 -9.94
N SER A 527 -15.35 23.45 -10.22
CA SER A 527 -16.11 22.32 -10.73
C SER A 527 -16.75 22.74 -12.05
N GLU A 528 -16.59 21.97 -13.11
CA GLU A 528 -17.11 22.27 -14.45
C GLU A 528 -16.76 23.69 -14.94
N GLY A 529 -15.58 24.21 -14.53
CA GLY A 529 -15.11 25.56 -14.87
C GLY A 529 -15.68 26.70 -13.99
N ASN A 530 -16.60 26.41 -13.08
CA ASN A 530 -17.19 27.37 -12.15
C ASN A 530 -16.48 27.32 -10.79
N GLU A 531 -16.26 28.50 -10.18
CA GLU A 531 -15.74 28.55 -8.82
C GLU A 531 -16.81 28.04 -7.84
N VAL A 532 -16.41 27.12 -6.97
CA VAL A 532 -17.22 26.64 -5.84
C VAL A 532 -16.52 26.98 -4.54
N LYS A 533 -17.31 27.29 -3.51
CA LYS A 533 -16.82 27.69 -2.21
C LYS A 533 -17.55 26.94 -1.11
N TYR A 534 -16.78 26.32 -0.21
CA TYR A 534 -17.28 25.69 1.00
C TYR A 534 -16.77 26.47 2.22
N GLU A 535 -17.66 26.77 3.15
CA GLU A 535 -17.29 27.39 4.42
C GLU A 535 -17.72 26.48 5.57
N ASP A 536 -16.79 26.12 6.42
CA ASP A 536 -17.04 25.36 7.64
C ASP A 536 -16.54 26.11 8.87
N ALA A 537 -17.15 25.84 10.00
CA ALA A 537 -16.74 26.37 11.28
C ALA A 537 -16.93 25.31 12.36
N SER A 538 -15.92 25.12 13.20
CA SER A 538 -15.98 24.22 14.35
C SER A 538 -15.65 24.98 15.63
N SER A 539 -16.41 24.72 16.67
CA SER A 539 -16.21 25.29 18.01
C SER A 539 -15.42 24.31 18.89
N LYS A 540 -14.58 24.81 19.80
CA LYS A 540 -13.92 23.97 20.82
C LYS A 540 -14.92 23.19 21.67
N ASN A 541 -16.14 23.70 21.85
CA ASN A 541 -17.16 23.07 22.65
C ASN A 541 -17.88 21.92 21.95
N ASP A 542 -17.80 21.84 20.61
CA ASP A 542 -18.40 20.73 19.84
C ASP A 542 -17.68 19.41 20.12
N ASP A 543 -16.44 19.45 20.60
CA ASP A 543 -15.61 18.29 20.89
C ASP A 543 -15.69 17.82 22.36
N ALA A 544 -16.30 18.63 23.26
CA ALA A 544 -16.34 18.35 24.70
C ALA A 544 -17.26 17.16 25.09
N THR A 545 -18.13 16.71 24.18
CA THR A 545 -19.03 15.56 24.41
C THR A 545 -18.38 14.21 24.20
N ASP A 546 -17.23 14.16 23.50
CA ASP A 546 -16.48 12.92 23.25
C ASP A 546 -15.25 12.82 24.16
N ALA A 547 -15.45 12.65 25.48
CA ALA A 547 -14.40 12.46 26.48
C ALA A 547 -13.49 11.23 26.22
N TYR A 548 -13.70 10.50 25.12
CA TYR A 548 -12.93 9.32 24.69
C TYR A 548 -11.93 9.60 23.56
N ILE A 549 -11.92 10.77 22.95
CA ILE A 549 -10.88 11.13 21.99
C ILE A 549 -9.69 11.60 22.81
N SER A 550 -8.70 10.73 22.98
CA SER A 550 -7.42 11.11 23.60
C SER A 550 -6.87 12.30 22.82
N ASP A 551 -6.79 13.44 23.46
CA ASP A 551 -6.42 14.77 22.94
C ASP A 551 -5.10 14.81 22.12
N VAL A 552 -4.32 13.77 22.22
CA VAL A 552 -2.96 13.68 21.63
C VAL A 552 -2.98 13.25 20.16
N TYR A 553 -4.07 12.66 19.64
CA TYR A 553 -4.03 12.07 18.29
C TYR A 553 -3.97 13.14 17.19
N ILE A 554 -4.67 14.29 17.32
CA ILE A 554 -4.64 15.38 16.32
C ILE A 554 -3.22 15.95 16.21
N GLN A 555 -2.56 16.15 17.34
CA GLN A 555 -1.16 16.59 17.36
C GLN A 555 -0.23 15.56 16.69
N ARG A 556 -0.42 14.27 16.97
CA ARG A 556 0.39 13.22 16.31
C ARG A 556 0.10 13.12 14.82
N LEU A 557 -1.17 13.23 14.42
CA LEU A 557 -1.57 13.25 13.01
C LEU A 557 -0.96 14.46 12.27
N TRP A 558 -0.99 15.65 12.88
CA TRP A 558 -0.31 16.81 12.32
C TRP A 558 1.20 16.56 12.14
N ALA A 559 1.86 15.99 13.15
CA ALA A 559 3.28 15.69 13.08
C ALA A 559 3.57 14.63 11.99
N TYR A 560 2.75 13.57 11.91
CA TYR A 560 2.84 12.54 10.89
C TYR A 560 2.74 13.12 9.47
N LEU A 561 1.70 13.90 9.19
CA LEU A 561 1.49 14.55 7.89
C LEU A 561 2.63 15.53 7.56
N THR A 562 3.06 16.32 8.55
CA THR A 562 4.14 17.29 8.36
C THR A 562 5.45 16.59 8.02
N VAL A 563 5.83 15.54 8.76
CA VAL A 563 7.05 14.77 8.48
C VAL A 563 6.98 14.14 7.09
N GLN A 564 5.85 13.52 6.73
CA GLN A 564 5.68 12.91 5.40
C GLN A 564 5.87 13.94 4.29
N GLN A 565 5.22 15.10 4.38
CA GLN A 565 5.34 16.16 3.37
C GLN A 565 6.73 16.80 3.31
N LEU A 566 7.42 16.93 4.45
CA LEU A 566 8.80 17.42 4.47
C LEU A 566 9.76 16.43 3.79
N LEU A 567 9.58 15.13 4.01
CA LEU A 567 10.37 14.09 3.33
C LEU A 567 10.11 14.06 1.82
N GLU A 568 8.88 14.27 1.38
CA GLU A 568 8.53 14.41 -0.03
C GLU A 568 9.16 15.68 -0.65
N LYS A 569 9.11 16.80 0.05
CA LYS A 569 9.74 18.06 -0.39
C LYS A 569 11.27 17.98 -0.41
N GLU A 570 11.89 17.31 0.58
CA GLU A 570 13.35 17.12 0.64
C GLU A 570 13.92 16.57 -0.68
N VAL A 571 13.18 15.67 -1.30
CA VAL A 571 13.59 15.01 -2.53
C VAL A 571 13.67 15.95 -3.73
N LEU A 572 12.84 16.97 -3.72
CA LEU A 572 12.72 17.93 -4.81
C LEU A 572 13.69 19.11 -4.69
N LEU A 573 14.34 19.27 -3.54
CA LEU A 573 15.19 20.40 -3.21
C LEU A 573 16.68 20.05 -3.25
N SER A 574 17.51 21.06 -3.32
CA SER A 574 18.98 20.98 -3.25
C SER A 574 19.55 22.13 -2.42
N GLY A 575 20.82 22.03 -2.01
CA GLY A 575 21.52 23.08 -1.27
C GLY A 575 20.94 23.37 0.11
N SER A 576 20.98 24.64 0.53
CA SER A 576 20.54 25.10 1.87
C SER A 576 19.09 24.81 2.18
N ASP A 577 18.20 24.91 1.18
CA ASP A 577 16.77 24.70 1.35
C ASP A 577 16.46 23.22 1.67
N LYS A 578 17.19 22.31 1.02
CA LYS A 578 17.11 20.88 1.33
C LYS A 578 17.52 20.60 2.77
N GLU A 579 18.63 21.18 3.23
CA GLU A 579 19.11 20.96 4.60
C GLU A 579 18.15 21.54 5.65
N ALA A 580 17.57 22.71 5.41
CA ALA A 580 16.56 23.29 6.31
C ALA A 580 15.31 22.42 6.45
N ILE A 581 14.78 21.90 5.32
CA ILE A 581 13.64 20.98 5.31
C ILE A 581 13.99 19.66 6.01
N ARG A 582 15.17 19.12 5.72
CA ARG A 582 15.68 17.88 6.32
C ARG A 582 15.84 18.02 7.84
N GLU A 583 16.41 19.14 8.32
CA GLU A 583 16.55 19.38 9.75
C GLU A 583 15.20 19.50 10.45
N ARG A 584 14.22 20.18 9.86
CA ARG A 584 12.87 20.26 10.40
C ARG A 584 12.20 18.87 10.47
N ALA A 585 12.29 18.06 9.41
CA ALA A 585 11.79 16.70 9.39
C ALA A 585 12.47 15.83 10.45
N LEU A 586 13.78 15.94 10.60
CA LEU A 586 14.56 15.24 11.63
C LEU A 586 14.10 15.60 13.04
N ASN A 587 13.96 16.89 13.34
CA ASN A 587 13.57 17.36 14.67
C ASN A 587 12.16 16.89 15.04
N LEU A 588 11.20 16.92 14.11
CA LEU A 588 9.87 16.37 14.33
C LEU A 588 9.90 14.84 14.49
N SER A 589 10.67 14.13 13.67
CA SER A 589 10.81 12.67 13.78
C SER A 589 11.36 12.26 15.15
N LEU A 590 12.36 12.98 15.67
CA LEU A 590 12.91 12.75 17.01
C LEU A 590 11.90 13.07 18.11
N LYS A 591 11.20 14.23 18.01
CA LYS A 591 10.21 14.68 18.99
C LYS A 591 9.06 13.70 19.16
N TYR A 592 8.56 13.15 18.03
CA TYR A 592 7.41 12.23 18.02
C TYR A 592 7.81 10.75 17.97
N SER A 593 9.12 10.47 18.06
CA SER A 593 9.69 9.12 18.01
C SER A 593 9.33 8.34 16.73
N PHE A 594 9.28 9.02 15.59
CA PHE A 594 9.05 8.37 14.30
C PHE A 594 10.35 7.85 13.69
N VAL A 595 10.36 6.59 13.30
CA VAL A 595 11.43 6.02 12.47
C VAL A 595 11.16 6.40 11.01
N THR A 596 12.10 7.14 10.43
CA THR A 596 12.02 7.73 9.10
C THR A 596 13.34 7.48 8.34
N PRO A 597 13.49 7.86 7.07
CA PRO A 597 14.79 7.80 6.39
C PRO A 597 15.92 8.56 7.11
N LEU A 598 15.58 9.52 7.99
CA LEU A 598 16.53 10.36 8.74
C LEU A 598 16.86 9.81 10.13
N THR A 599 16.02 8.94 10.66
CA THR A 599 16.12 8.41 12.03
C THR A 599 16.14 6.90 12.04
N SER A 600 16.70 6.33 13.09
CA SER A 600 16.63 4.90 13.38
C SER A 600 16.34 4.71 14.86
N MET A 601 15.74 3.58 15.21
CA MET A 601 15.51 3.21 16.60
C MET A 601 16.52 2.14 17.00
N VAL A 602 17.19 2.33 18.13
CA VAL A 602 18.14 1.38 18.66
C VAL A 602 17.68 0.88 20.03
N VAL A 603 17.76 -0.43 20.22
CA VAL A 603 17.53 -1.12 21.50
C VAL A 603 18.83 -1.72 21.93
N THR A 604 19.30 -1.39 23.12
CA THR A 604 20.52 -1.97 23.70
C THR A 604 20.27 -2.37 25.15
N LYS A 605 20.86 -3.48 25.55
CA LYS A 605 20.88 -3.87 26.98
C LYS A 605 21.77 -2.90 27.73
N PRO A 606 21.37 -2.35 28.92
CA PRO A 606 22.22 -1.49 29.74
C PRO A 606 23.50 -2.19 30.20
N GLU A 607 24.58 -1.40 30.38
CA GLU A 607 25.84 -1.90 30.93
C GLU A 607 25.63 -2.35 32.39
N GLY A 608 25.91 -3.62 32.72
CA GLY A 608 25.87 -4.14 34.08
C GLY A 608 25.36 -5.57 34.24
N ASP A 609 24.69 -6.11 33.25
CA ASP A 609 24.13 -7.47 33.32
C ASP A 609 25.10 -8.48 32.69
N LYS A 610 25.79 -9.27 33.56
CA LYS A 610 26.82 -10.26 33.19
C LYS A 610 26.24 -11.53 32.58
N SER A 611 25.19 -11.49 31.78
CA SER A 611 24.81 -12.65 30.98
C SER A 611 25.65 -12.66 29.71
N GLN A 612 26.59 -13.60 29.65
CA GLN A 612 27.37 -13.89 28.45
C GLN A 612 26.43 -14.37 27.33
N VAL A 613 26.13 -13.51 26.41
CA VAL A 613 25.51 -13.87 25.15
C VAL A 613 26.53 -13.58 24.05
N LEU A 614 27.13 -14.62 23.55
CA LEU A 614 28.07 -14.54 22.43
C LEU A 614 27.29 -14.20 21.16
N HIS A 615 27.40 -12.95 20.72
CA HIS A 615 26.95 -12.54 19.40
C HIS A 615 28.11 -12.58 18.41
N LYS A 616 27.91 -13.32 17.34
CA LYS A 616 28.58 -13.06 16.07
C LYS A 616 27.50 -12.47 15.14
N PRO A 617 27.50 -11.15 14.87
CA PRO A 617 26.59 -10.63 13.85
C PRO A 617 27.01 -11.28 12.53
N LYS A 618 26.08 -11.97 11.85
CA LYS A 618 26.22 -12.11 10.42
C LYS A 618 26.14 -10.70 9.85
N GLU A 619 27.26 -10.23 9.30
CA GLU A 619 27.25 -9.06 8.42
C GLU A 619 26.12 -9.27 7.42
N GLY A 620 25.06 -8.47 7.56
CA GLY A 620 24.03 -8.33 6.55
C GLY A 620 24.66 -7.66 5.33
N LYS A 621 25.42 -8.41 4.54
CA LYS A 621 25.57 -8.08 3.14
C LYS A 621 24.16 -8.17 2.58
N GLN A 622 23.61 -7.01 2.22
CA GLN A 622 22.50 -6.98 1.28
C GLN A 622 22.79 -8.03 0.21
N PRO A 623 21.86 -8.92 -0.12
CA PRO A 623 21.97 -9.67 -1.34
C PRO A 623 21.84 -8.63 -2.47
N VAL A 624 22.98 -8.14 -2.95
CA VAL A 624 23.07 -7.69 -4.33
C VAL A 624 22.78 -8.95 -5.10
N SER A 625 21.55 -9.12 -5.51
CA SER A 625 21.11 -10.13 -6.46
C SER A 625 21.80 -9.82 -7.79
N LYS A 626 23.05 -10.21 -7.88
CA LYS A 626 23.63 -10.57 -9.14
C LYS A 626 23.08 -11.96 -9.43
N SER A 627 21.94 -12.02 -10.09
CA SER A 627 21.53 -13.22 -10.80
C SER A 627 22.54 -13.42 -11.91
N THR A 628 23.56 -14.20 -11.61
CA THR A 628 24.37 -14.84 -12.63
C THR A 628 23.44 -15.90 -13.23
N ALA A 629 22.84 -15.58 -14.36
CA ALA A 629 22.14 -16.54 -15.19
C ALA A 629 23.17 -17.59 -15.63
N VAL A 630 23.16 -18.74 -14.96
CA VAL A 630 23.79 -19.96 -15.49
C VAL A 630 22.82 -20.48 -16.54
N LEU A 631 23.17 -20.22 -17.79
CA LEU A 631 22.51 -20.76 -18.97
C LEU A 631 22.81 -22.27 -19.00
N LEU A 632 21.93 -23.11 -18.45
CA LEU A 632 21.90 -24.52 -18.71
C LEU A 632 20.95 -24.75 -19.89
N GLN A 633 21.52 -24.88 -21.08
CA GLN A 633 20.84 -25.45 -22.24
C GLN A 633 20.48 -26.91 -21.95
N PHE A 634 19.20 -27.19 -21.79
CA PHE A 634 18.64 -28.51 -21.97
C PHE A 634 17.85 -28.55 -23.26
N THR A 635 18.41 -29.22 -24.26
CA THR A 635 17.67 -29.65 -25.46
C THR A 635 16.97 -30.96 -25.10
N GLY A 636 15.64 -30.99 -25.20
CA GLY A 636 14.82 -32.20 -25.12
C GLY A 636 13.34 -31.85 -25.16
N PRO A 637 12.53 -32.47 -26.00
CA PRO A 637 11.12 -32.18 -26.12
C PRO A 637 10.32 -32.87 -25.01
N ASP A 638 9.13 -32.31 -24.71
CA ASP A 638 8.10 -32.79 -23.79
C ASP A 638 8.19 -32.32 -22.33
N VAL A 639 7.60 -31.14 -22.06
CA VAL A 639 7.08 -30.82 -20.73
C VAL A 639 5.70 -30.16 -20.87
N LEU A 640 4.71 -30.87 -20.33
CA LEU A 640 3.34 -30.40 -20.14
C LEU A 640 3.28 -29.15 -19.23
N PRO A 641 2.30 -28.26 -19.40
CA PRO A 641 2.22 -27.01 -18.62
C PRO A 641 1.80 -27.31 -17.17
N TYR A 642 2.60 -26.84 -16.22
CA TYR A 642 2.24 -26.79 -14.80
C TYR A 642 1.18 -25.70 -14.54
N PRO A 643 0.19 -25.96 -13.69
CA PRO A 643 -0.82 -24.97 -13.35
C PRO A 643 -0.23 -23.85 -12.49
N ALA A 644 -0.65 -22.62 -12.80
CA ALA A 644 -0.32 -21.40 -12.08
C ALA A 644 -0.66 -21.51 -10.59
N LEU A 645 0.31 -21.19 -9.73
CA LEU A 645 0.10 -20.95 -8.32
C LEU A 645 -0.73 -19.66 -8.17
N GLN A 646 -2.00 -19.82 -7.86
CA GLN A 646 -2.87 -18.73 -7.43
C GLN A 646 -2.39 -18.25 -6.05
N SER A 647 -2.03 -16.98 -5.93
CA SER A 647 -1.89 -16.31 -4.65
C SER A 647 -3.22 -16.40 -3.91
N ALA A 648 -3.22 -16.97 -2.71
CA ALA A 648 -4.41 -17.08 -1.88
C ALA A 648 -4.80 -15.68 -1.37
N ALA A 649 -5.71 -15.02 -2.09
CA ALA A 649 -6.44 -13.89 -1.55
C ALA A 649 -7.42 -14.41 -0.49
N PHE A 650 -7.37 -13.85 0.71
CA PHE A 650 -8.39 -14.10 1.73
C PHE A 650 -9.74 -13.61 1.20
N SER A 651 -10.73 -14.48 1.23
CA SER A 651 -12.13 -14.10 0.96
C SER A 651 -12.52 -12.93 1.84
N THR A 652 -13.15 -11.94 1.26
CA THR A 652 -13.75 -10.80 1.96
C THR A 652 -14.61 -11.32 3.10
N VAL A 653 -14.18 -11.10 4.34
CA VAL A 653 -14.97 -11.43 5.52
C VAL A 653 -16.01 -10.35 5.67
N ALA A 654 -17.28 -10.70 5.45
CA ALA A 654 -18.40 -9.82 5.75
C ALA A 654 -18.41 -9.51 7.26
N LEU A 655 -18.38 -8.21 7.58
CA LEU A 655 -18.43 -7.70 8.94
C LEU A 655 -19.79 -8.03 9.58
N SER A 656 -19.83 -8.89 10.60
CA SER A 656 -20.93 -8.90 11.55
C SER A 656 -20.63 -7.89 12.66
N ILE A 657 -21.38 -6.80 12.68
CA ILE A 657 -21.32 -5.79 13.74
C ILE A 657 -22.13 -6.31 14.91
N SER A 658 -21.48 -6.71 16.01
CA SER A 658 -22.15 -6.98 17.27
C SER A 658 -22.18 -5.71 18.12
N ASN A 659 -23.35 -5.23 18.45
CA ASN A 659 -23.54 -4.17 19.46
C ASN A 659 -22.99 -4.66 20.82
N PRO A 660 -22.32 -3.83 21.60
CA PRO A 660 -22.01 -4.18 22.99
C PRO A 660 -23.33 -4.23 23.78
N LEU A 661 -23.57 -5.37 24.40
CA LEU A 661 -24.62 -5.54 25.37
C LEU A 661 -24.47 -4.50 26.49
N THR A 662 -25.51 -3.75 26.73
CA THR A 662 -25.69 -2.97 27.97
C THR A 662 -25.78 -3.97 29.11
N ASP A 663 -24.78 -4.01 29.98
CA ASP A 663 -24.91 -4.64 31.31
C ASP A 663 -25.92 -3.82 32.11
N GLY A 664 -27.13 -4.31 32.16
CA GLY A 664 -28.14 -3.87 33.07
C GLY A 664 -27.96 -4.57 34.42
N SER A 665 -27.25 -3.91 35.34
CA SER A 665 -27.40 -4.19 36.75
C SER A 665 -28.68 -3.52 37.23
N ASP A 666 -29.73 -4.27 37.45
CA ASP A 666 -30.79 -3.88 38.36
C ASP A 666 -30.97 -4.94 39.43
N ASN A 667 -30.56 -4.54 40.63
CA ASN A 667 -31.01 -5.08 41.89
C ASN A 667 -32.46 -4.64 42.14
N LEU A 668 -33.33 -5.55 42.23
CA LEU A 668 -34.27 -5.74 43.36
C LEU A 668 -35.16 -6.98 43.04
#